data_9089aaf6fd190783a605fbed9b5726e0
#
_entry.id   9089aaf6fd190783a605fbed9b5726e0
#
_cell.length_a   1.000
_cell.length_b   1.000
_cell.length_c   1.000
_cell.angle_alpha   90.00
_cell.angle_beta   90.00
_cell.angle_gamma   90.00
#
_symmetry.space_group_name_H-M   'P 1'
#
loop_
_entity.id
_entity.type
_entity.pdbx_description
1 polymer ?
#
loop_
_entity_poly.entity_id
_entity_poly.type
_entity_poly.pdbx_seq_one_letter_code
_entity_poly.pdbx_strand_id
1 'polypeptide(L)'
;MKLLSAMFLLLVCLRVGTAQPARHVPTIDELITLKTVGAVQISPDAKWIAYTVGYGDFKTDAFLNQIWLIEVATGRNFQLTRGDKSSTAPRWSPDGTWLTFLSNRVEDKNQIFAINPLGGEAIQLTKSETAINSFAWSEDGKWIAYLASEPVAPVSKERKEYMGDFEVVRREYSFNHIWTFNVSDALRSPIVGKQRTKNKEFSVDSFAWSPDGSRIAFSATITPDLIQSTTADVFVLNLADDSLRKIVSQPGPDNGPRWSPDGKQIVFASAMGRQPSFATNTRLAIVAADGGTPRSITDNFDESVGLLDWKPDGIYFNALQRTAAHLFRLDPQTGNIARVTQPDNLLAGSASLSSDSKRLAFTASSPTSLSEVFITDTNKFAPRVLTNMTEQTKDLLLGSREVVKWKSTDGAEIEGVVIKPPDFDAAKKYPLLCIIHGGPTGIDRPALLSPDTRNYPADIWAARGAVILKVNYRGSAGYGEAFRRLNVRNLGVGDAWDVISGIDSLIAKGFIDRSRVACMGWSQGGYISAFLTASSDRFVAISVGAGISDWATYYYNTDITPFTIHYLGNNPVDDPEIYKKTSPIAYIKNARTPTLIQHGELDRRVPIANAYELRQALEDKGVKVEMIVYKGFGHGITKPKSQRAVMQHNLIWFNHYIFNDPLPDFAQPELPKKEHKEIDRTATSQ
;
A
#
# COMPACT_ATOMS: atom_id res chain seq x y z
N MET A 1 -68.36 -6.31 -58.41
CA MET A 1 -67.13 -7.11 -58.51
C MET A 1 -65.98 -6.10 -58.40
N LYS A 2 -65.39 -5.93 -57.23
CA LYS A 2 -64.24 -5.09 -57.01
C LYS A 2 -63.22 -5.92 -56.24
N LEU A 3 -62.08 -6.20 -56.88
CA LEU A 3 -60.89 -6.83 -56.22
C LEU A 3 -60.23 -5.82 -55.33
N LEU A 4 -60.01 -6.14 -54.05
CA LEU A 4 -59.10 -5.44 -53.16
C LEU A 4 -57.80 -6.23 -53.15
N SER A 5 -56.69 -5.59 -53.60
CA SER A 5 -55.33 -6.07 -53.41
C SER A 5 -54.80 -5.57 -52.07
N ALA A 6 -54.50 -6.48 -51.15
CA ALA A 6 -53.84 -6.18 -49.94
C ALA A 6 -52.29 -6.24 -50.14
N MET A 7 -51.59 -5.11 -49.99
CA MET A 7 -50.15 -5.00 -50.07
C MET A 7 -49.58 -5.18 -48.66
N PHE A 8 -48.92 -6.31 -48.42
CA PHE A 8 -48.19 -6.58 -47.16
C PHE A 8 -46.82 -5.89 -47.20
N LEU A 9 -46.65 -4.82 -46.40
CA LEU A 9 -45.35 -4.18 -46.19
C LEU A 9 -44.55 -5.02 -45.16
N LEU A 10 -43.50 -5.72 -45.62
CA LEU A 10 -42.53 -6.39 -44.75
C LEU A 10 -41.57 -5.32 -44.19
N LEU A 11 -41.72 -4.92 -42.93
CA LEU A 11 -40.73 -4.11 -42.20
C LEU A 11 -39.56 -5.04 -41.79
N VAL A 12 -38.46 -5.00 -42.52
CA VAL A 12 -37.19 -5.60 -42.12
C VAL A 12 -36.54 -4.65 -41.09
N CYS A 13 -36.70 -4.96 -39.80
CA CYS A 13 -35.89 -4.32 -38.75
C CYS A 13 -34.44 -4.79 -38.86
N LEU A 14 -33.62 -4.04 -39.58
CA LEU A 14 -32.16 -4.14 -39.46
C LEU A 14 -31.77 -3.77 -38.02
N ARG A 15 -31.54 -4.78 -37.16
CA ARG A 15 -30.78 -4.59 -35.94
C ARG A 15 -29.36 -4.27 -36.38
N VAL A 16 -28.98 -2.99 -36.33
CA VAL A 16 -27.59 -2.57 -36.34
C VAL A 16 -27.01 -3.06 -35.00
N GLY A 17 -26.46 -4.25 -35.02
CA GLY A 17 -25.61 -4.71 -33.91
C GLY A 17 -24.41 -3.78 -33.85
N THR A 18 -24.34 -2.91 -32.87
CA THR A 18 -23.10 -2.21 -32.53
C THR A 18 -22.12 -3.31 -32.16
N ALA A 19 -21.17 -3.61 -33.06
CA ALA A 19 -20.04 -4.49 -32.74
C ALA A 19 -19.38 -3.94 -31.49
N GLN A 20 -19.31 -4.76 -30.45
CA GLN A 20 -18.59 -4.40 -29.24
C GLN A 20 -17.14 -4.13 -29.68
N PRO A 21 -16.52 -3.00 -29.29
CA PRO A 21 -15.15 -2.71 -29.68
C PRO A 21 -14.27 -3.90 -29.31
N ALA A 22 -13.35 -4.27 -30.20
CA ALA A 22 -12.42 -5.36 -29.95
C ALA A 22 -11.55 -4.98 -28.73
N ARG A 23 -11.40 -5.90 -27.79
CA ARG A 23 -10.51 -5.69 -26.62
C ARG A 23 -9.10 -5.42 -27.11
N HIS A 24 -8.38 -4.53 -26.40
CA HIS A 24 -7.02 -4.13 -26.74
C HIS A 24 -6.04 -4.37 -25.59
N VAL A 25 -4.75 -4.40 -25.91
CA VAL A 25 -3.65 -4.46 -24.94
C VAL A 25 -3.69 -3.17 -24.10
N PRO A 26 -3.68 -3.25 -22.75
CA PRO A 26 -3.67 -2.05 -21.92
C PRO A 26 -2.48 -1.15 -22.25
N THR A 27 -2.67 0.15 -22.20
CA THR A 27 -1.58 1.13 -22.23
C THR A 27 -1.13 1.46 -20.80
N ILE A 28 0.09 1.96 -20.65
CA ILE A 28 0.58 2.42 -19.33
C ILE A 28 -0.30 3.54 -18.78
N ASP A 29 -0.75 4.45 -19.63
CA ASP A 29 -1.60 5.57 -19.23
C ASP A 29 -2.96 5.11 -18.70
N GLU A 30 -3.59 4.15 -19.35
CA GLU A 30 -4.83 3.54 -18.86
C GLU A 30 -4.61 2.90 -17.48
N LEU A 31 -3.53 2.13 -17.29
CA LEU A 31 -3.22 1.51 -16.00
C LEU A 31 -3.00 2.54 -14.88
N ILE A 32 -2.34 3.68 -15.17
CA ILE A 32 -2.08 4.75 -14.20
C ILE A 32 -3.36 5.53 -13.87
N THR A 33 -4.25 5.73 -14.83
CA THR A 33 -5.47 6.54 -14.68
C THR A 33 -6.68 5.76 -14.19
N LEU A 34 -6.59 4.42 -14.10
CA LEU A 34 -7.65 3.58 -13.52
C LEU A 34 -8.06 4.10 -12.14
N LYS A 35 -9.38 4.24 -11.97
CA LYS A 35 -9.95 4.60 -10.67
C LYS A 35 -9.99 3.39 -9.75
N THR A 36 -9.56 3.58 -8.52
CA THR A 36 -9.52 2.54 -7.49
C THR A 36 -10.25 2.99 -6.24
N VAL A 37 -11.05 2.10 -5.63
CA VAL A 37 -11.67 2.39 -4.34
C VAL A 37 -10.65 2.20 -3.21
N GLY A 38 -10.69 3.08 -2.21
CA GLY A 38 -9.81 3.07 -1.05
C GLY A 38 -10.56 2.93 0.26
N ALA A 39 -10.33 3.88 1.20
CA ALA A 39 -10.98 3.87 2.52
C ALA A 39 -12.50 3.89 2.41
N VAL A 40 -13.18 3.07 3.24
CA VAL A 40 -14.64 3.09 3.40
C VAL A 40 -15.02 3.50 4.82
N GLN A 41 -16.14 4.21 4.96
CA GLN A 41 -16.73 4.60 6.24
C GLN A 41 -18.26 4.52 6.14
N ILE A 42 -18.85 3.60 6.87
CA ILE A 42 -20.31 3.51 6.98
C ILE A 42 -20.81 4.56 7.98
N SER A 43 -21.95 5.22 7.69
CA SER A 43 -22.56 6.15 8.62
C SER A 43 -23.04 5.43 9.90
N PRO A 44 -23.15 6.13 11.05
CA PRO A 44 -23.60 5.53 12.30
C PRO A 44 -24.91 4.74 12.17
N ASP A 45 -25.87 5.26 11.40
CA ASP A 45 -27.18 4.65 11.14
C ASP A 45 -27.20 3.65 9.97
N ALA A 46 -26.03 3.36 9.39
CA ALA A 46 -25.83 2.46 8.25
C ALA A 46 -26.59 2.83 6.95
N LYS A 47 -27.07 4.06 6.81
CA LYS A 47 -27.77 4.51 5.60
C LYS A 47 -26.84 4.94 4.47
N TRP A 48 -25.64 5.41 4.83
CA TRP A 48 -24.64 5.92 3.90
C TRP A 48 -23.30 5.23 4.04
N ILE A 49 -22.57 5.14 2.94
CA ILE A 49 -21.17 4.76 2.94
C ILE A 49 -20.39 5.85 2.21
N ALA A 50 -19.46 6.48 2.92
CA ALA A 50 -18.43 7.33 2.34
C ALA A 50 -17.22 6.48 1.95
N TYR A 51 -16.66 6.71 0.77
CA TYR A 51 -15.46 6.00 0.33
C TYR A 51 -14.58 6.90 -0.54
N THR A 52 -13.30 6.59 -0.63
CA THR A 52 -12.37 7.33 -1.50
C THR A 52 -12.22 6.66 -2.85
N VAL A 53 -12.09 7.47 -3.90
CA VAL A 53 -11.69 7.02 -5.24
C VAL A 53 -10.40 7.71 -5.60
N GLY A 54 -9.34 6.90 -5.79
CA GLY A 54 -8.02 7.34 -6.20
C GLY A 54 -7.79 7.14 -7.70
N TYR A 55 -7.06 8.06 -8.35
CA TYR A 55 -6.66 7.97 -9.77
C TYR A 55 -5.43 8.83 -10.05
N GLY A 56 -4.68 8.47 -11.09
CA GLY A 56 -3.59 9.31 -11.59
C GLY A 56 -4.10 10.43 -12.49
N ASP A 57 -3.66 11.66 -12.25
CA ASP A 57 -3.94 12.81 -13.09
C ASP A 57 -2.63 13.36 -13.70
N PHE A 58 -2.46 13.17 -15.00
CA PHE A 58 -1.29 13.68 -15.73
C PHE A 58 -1.25 15.19 -15.89
N LYS A 59 -2.40 15.88 -15.76
CA LYS A 59 -2.45 17.33 -15.86
C LYS A 59 -1.81 18.00 -14.65
N THR A 60 -2.19 17.57 -13.47
CA THR A 60 -1.63 18.03 -12.18
C THR A 60 -0.35 17.30 -11.79
N ASP A 61 -0.02 16.20 -12.49
CA ASP A 61 1.06 15.28 -12.17
C ASP A 61 0.97 14.75 -10.72
N ALA A 62 -0.25 14.37 -10.32
CA ALA A 62 -0.54 13.89 -8.96
C ALA A 62 -1.50 12.68 -8.97
N PHE A 63 -1.34 11.82 -7.97
CA PHE A 63 -2.37 10.85 -7.62
C PHE A 63 -3.38 11.53 -6.70
N LEU A 64 -4.59 11.71 -7.21
CA LEU A 64 -5.69 12.39 -6.52
C LEU A 64 -6.64 11.40 -5.90
N ASN A 65 -7.17 11.76 -4.74
CA ASN A 65 -8.26 11.04 -4.07
C ASN A 65 -9.44 11.97 -3.87
N GLN A 66 -10.65 11.47 -4.20
CA GLN A 66 -11.88 12.20 -3.97
C GLN A 66 -12.87 11.32 -3.18
N ILE A 67 -13.73 11.96 -2.40
CA ILE A 67 -14.73 11.26 -1.58
C ILE A 67 -16.02 11.12 -2.38
N TRP A 68 -16.57 9.91 -2.35
CA TRP A 68 -17.84 9.54 -2.93
C TRP A 68 -18.79 9.05 -1.83
N LEU A 69 -20.09 9.15 -2.08
CA LEU A 69 -21.15 8.66 -1.19
C LEU A 69 -22.04 7.66 -1.91
N ILE A 70 -22.42 6.60 -1.17
CA ILE A 70 -23.44 5.64 -1.57
C ILE A 70 -24.58 5.66 -0.56
N GLU A 71 -25.80 5.84 -1.04
CA GLU A 71 -27.01 5.57 -0.27
C GLU A 71 -27.28 4.06 -0.26
N VAL A 72 -27.20 3.43 0.89
CA VAL A 72 -27.22 1.96 1.01
C VAL A 72 -28.54 1.36 0.52
N ALA A 73 -29.68 2.01 0.75
CA ALA A 73 -30.99 1.51 0.39
C ALA A 73 -31.21 1.48 -1.14
N THR A 74 -30.87 2.55 -1.83
CA THR A 74 -31.13 2.75 -3.25
C THR A 74 -29.96 2.36 -4.16
N GLY A 75 -28.73 2.34 -3.60
CA GLY A 75 -27.50 2.21 -4.38
C GLY A 75 -27.11 3.50 -5.13
N ARG A 76 -27.81 4.63 -4.88
CA ARG A 76 -27.45 5.91 -5.47
C ARG A 76 -26.03 6.29 -5.06
N ASN A 77 -25.17 6.53 -6.06
CA ASN A 77 -23.74 6.78 -5.90
C ASN A 77 -23.35 8.10 -6.56
N PHE A 78 -22.66 8.98 -5.84
CA PHE A 78 -22.24 10.27 -6.37
C PHE A 78 -20.96 10.78 -5.72
N GLN A 79 -20.22 11.60 -6.48
CA GLN A 79 -19.00 12.23 -6.02
C GLN A 79 -19.32 13.43 -5.13
N LEU A 80 -18.83 13.39 -3.88
CA LEU A 80 -19.05 14.45 -2.89
C LEU A 80 -17.99 15.56 -2.97
N THR A 81 -16.70 15.21 -3.10
CA THR A 81 -15.61 16.20 -3.20
C THR A 81 -15.04 16.21 -4.61
N ARG A 82 -14.59 17.40 -5.06
CA ARG A 82 -14.04 17.63 -6.41
C ARG A 82 -12.86 18.60 -6.35
N GLY A 83 -12.08 18.64 -7.41
CA GLY A 83 -10.96 19.60 -7.59
C GLY A 83 -9.65 18.91 -7.90
N ASP A 84 -8.59 19.70 -7.95
CA ASP A 84 -7.22 19.34 -8.27
C ASP A 84 -6.37 18.98 -7.03
N LYS A 85 -7.00 18.92 -5.86
CA LYS A 85 -6.41 18.53 -4.58
C LYS A 85 -7.15 17.35 -3.99
N SER A 86 -6.43 16.54 -3.24
CA SER A 86 -6.99 15.35 -2.62
C SER A 86 -7.91 15.65 -1.45
N SER A 87 -8.93 14.79 -1.29
CA SER A 87 -9.78 14.67 -0.10
C SER A 87 -9.74 13.22 0.37
N THR A 88 -9.28 13.00 1.61
CA THR A 88 -8.96 11.67 2.15
C THR A 88 -9.47 11.48 3.58
N ALA A 89 -9.33 10.27 4.12
CA ALA A 89 -9.67 9.95 5.50
C ALA A 89 -11.08 10.40 5.93
N PRO A 90 -12.16 10.06 5.19
CA PRO A 90 -13.52 10.43 5.60
C PRO A 90 -13.86 9.86 6.97
N ARG A 91 -14.56 10.65 7.82
CA ARG A 91 -15.07 10.26 9.14
C ARG A 91 -16.43 10.89 9.36
N TRP A 92 -17.40 10.08 9.76
CA TRP A 92 -18.71 10.56 10.17
C TRP A 92 -18.64 11.16 11.57
N SER A 93 -19.41 12.23 11.82
CA SER A 93 -19.75 12.60 13.18
C SER A 93 -20.61 11.50 13.82
N PRO A 94 -20.56 11.32 15.16
CA PRO A 94 -21.33 10.27 15.83
C PRO A 94 -22.85 10.34 15.59
N ASP A 95 -23.40 11.53 15.34
CA ASP A 95 -24.81 11.76 15.01
C ASP A 95 -25.13 11.61 13.51
N GLY A 96 -24.10 11.39 12.66
CA GLY A 96 -24.24 11.27 11.21
C GLY A 96 -24.52 12.58 10.46
N THR A 97 -24.53 13.73 11.14
CA THR A 97 -24.85 15.03 10.53
C THR A 97 -23.74 15.53 9.62
N TRP A 98 -22.48 15.27 9.99
CA TRP A 98 -21.31 15.74 9.27
C TRP A 98 -20.44 14.59 8.76
N LEU A 99 -19.91 14.75 7.57
CA LEU A 99 -18.77 13.98 7.09
C LEU A 99 -17.53 14.88 7.14
N THR A 100 -16.57 14.55 7.99
CA THR A 100 -15.27 15.23 8.05
C THR A 100 -14.21 14.49 7.26
N PHE A 101 -13.20 15.22 6.77
CA PHE A 101 -12.14 14.65 5.95
C PHE A 101 -10.90 15.54 5.97
N LEU A 102 -9.77 14.98 5.57
CA LEU A 102 -8.54 15.71 5.32
C LEU A 102 -8.48 16.19 3.86
N SER A 103 -8.05 17.43 3.67
CA SER A 103 -7.77 17.96 2.34
C SER A 103 -6.63 18.98 2.38
N ASN A 104 -5.79 18.94 1.35
CA ASN A 104 -4.68 19.89 1.16
C ASN A 104 -5.03 21.03 0.19
N ARG A 105 -6.33 21.37 0.09
CA ARG A 105 -6.83 22.43 -0.81
C ARG A 105 -6.43 23.85 -0.37
N VAL A 106 -5.98 24.01 0.86
CA VAL A 106 -5.48 25.26 1.42
C VAL A 106 -4.00 25.12 1.72
N GLU A 107 -3.16 25.98 1.12
CA GLU A 107 -1.71 26.05 1.31
C GLU A 107 -0.95 24.71 1.13
N ASP A 108 -1.50 23.78 0.33
CA ASP A 108 -0.95 22.42 0.13
C ASP A 108 -0.70 21.63 1.43
N LYS A 109 -1.36 22.01 2.52
CA LYS A 109 -1.31 21.34 3.81
C LYS A 109 -2.63 20.68 4.14
N ASN A 110 -2.60 19.44 4.61
CA ASN A 110 -3.81 18.78 5.09
C ASN A 110 -4.41 19.54 6.26
N GLN A 111 -5.67 19.95 6.09
CA GLN A 111 -6.55 20.52 7.13
C GLN A 111 -7.80 19.66 7.24
N ILE A 112 -8.52 19.76 8.36
CA ILE A 112 -9.81 19.09 8.55
C ILE A 112 -10.91 19.96 7.97
N PHE A 113 -11.75 19.35 7.14
CA PHE A 113 -12.96 19.93 6.58
C PHE A 113 -14.18 19.13 7.01
N ALA A 114 -15.33 19.77 7.08
CA ALA A 114 -16.63 19.15 7.30
C ALA A 114 -17.57 19.49 6.13
N ILE A 115 -18.38 18.52 5.73
CA ILE A 115 -19.43 18.73 4.72
C ILE A 115 -20.71 18.01 5.16
N ASN A 116 -21.88 18.64 4.92
CA ASN A 116 -23.13 17.95 5.08
C ASN A 116 -23.31 16.97 3.91
N PRO A 117 -23.54 15.67 4.16
CA PRO A 117 -23.67 14.68 3.10
C PRO A 117 -24.85 14.91 2.15
N LEU A 118 -25.85 15.66 2.59
CA LEU A 118 -27.05 15.97 1.80
C LEU A 118 -26.86 17.19 0.88
N GLY A 119 -25.77 17.93 1.00
CA GLY A 119 -25.43 19.05 0.13
C GLY A 119 -24.76 20.21 0.86
N GLY A 120 -24.33 21.22 0.09
CA GLY A 120 -23.62 22.39 0.58
C GLY A 120 -22.12 22.33 0.26
N GLU A 121 -21.40 23.36 0.67
CA GLU A 121 -19.95 23.46 0.52
C GLU A 121 -19.23 22.91 1.75
N ALA A 122 -17.99 22.47 1.55
CA ALA A 122 -17.15 22.01 2.64
C ALA A 122 -16.66 23.19 3.49
N ILE A 123 -16.83 23.10 4.79
CA ILE A 123 -16.38 24.09 5.78
C ILE A 123 -15.01 23.65 6.29
N GLN A 124 -14.03 24.55 6.26
CA GLN A 124 -12.73 24.32 6.88
C GLN A 124 -12.86 24.46 8.40
N LEU A 125 -12.43 23.42 9.16
CA LEU A 125 -12.48 23.42 10.60
C LEU A 125 -11.16 23.86 11.26
N THR A 126 -10.04 23.60 10.61
CA THR A 126 -8.72 23.85 11.21
C THR A 126 -7.87 24.78 10.37
N LYS A 127 -6.98 25.52 11.03
CA LYS A 127 -5.88 26.30 10.45
C LYS A 127 -4.55 25.95 11.14
N SER A 128 -4.21 24.66 11.17
CA SER A 128 -2.95 24.16 11.72
C SER A 128 -1.77 24.72 10.91
N GLU A 129 -0.69 25.12 11.57
CA GLU A 129 0.54 25.58 10.90
C GLU A 129 1.25 24.45 10.16
N THR A 130 1.10 23.22 10.62
CA THR A 130 1.64 22.01 9.99
C THR A 130 0.53 21.13 9.45
N ALA A 131 0.86 20.22 8.55
CA ALA A 131 -0.10 19.28 8.00
C ALA A 131 -0.67 18.37 9.09
N ILE A 132 -1.98 18.13 9.04
CA ILE A 132 -2.66 17.18 9.94
C ILE A 132 -2.50 15.77 9.36
N ASN A 133 -1.99 14.85 10.17
CA ASN A 133 -1.72 13.47 9.77
C ASN A 133 -2.94 12.55 9.92
N SER A 134 -3.67 12.70 11.02
CA SER A 134 -4.90 11.93 11.33
C SER A 134 -5.79 12.70 12.29
N PHE A 135 -7.06 12.31 12.37
CA PHE A 135 -8.03 12.88 13.32
C PHE A 135 -9.12 11.87 13.69
N ALA A 136 -9.78 12.11 14.83
CA ALA A 136 -10.92 11.34 15.31
C ALA A 136 -11.89 12.21 16.11
N TRP A 137 -13.19 11.89 16.01
CA TRP A 137 -14.25 12.46 16.81
C TRP A 137 -14.26 11.83 18.21
N SER A 138 -14.64 12.62 19.23
CA SER A 138 -15.11 12.07 20.50
C SER A 138 -16.50 11.43 20.31
N GLU A 139 -16.82 10.43 21.14
CA GLU A 139 -18.10 9.70 21.03
C GLU A 139 -19.34 10.59 21.23
N ASP A 140 -19.22 11.70 22.02
CA ASP A 140 -20.28 12.68 22.23
C ASP A 140 -20.44 13.70 21.09
N GLY A 141 -19.57 13.63 20.07
CA GLY A 141 -19.58 14.51 18.89
C GLY A 141 -19.18 15.96 19.15
N LYS A 142 -18.72 16.31 20.36
CA LYS A 142 -18.38 17.71 20.69
C LYS A 142 -16.95 18.09 20.36
N TRP A 143 -16.04 17.12 20.33
CA TRP A 143 -14.61 17.33 20.16
C TRP A 143 -14.05 16.54 19.00
N ILE A 144 -13.01 17.10 18.39
CA ILE A 144 -12.12 16.39 17.49
C ILE A 144 -10.72 16.47 18.08
N ALA A 145 -10.03 15.30 18.14
CA ALA A 145 -8.59 15.23 18.33
C ALA A 145 -7.88 15.00 17.01
N TYR A 146 -6.67 15.54 16.86
CA TYR A 146 -5.85 15.32 15.66
C TYR A 146 -4.37 15.23 16.00
N LEU A 147 -3.61 14.59 15.10
CA LEU A 147 -2.15 14.55 15.12
C LEU A 147 -1.58 15.54 14.13
N ALA A 148 -0.68 16.39 14.62
CA ALA A 148 0.12 17.27 13.80
C ALA A 148 1.52 17.42 14.42
N SER A 149 2.51 17.65 13.57
CA SER A 149 3.87 17.93 14.02
C SER A 149 3.96 19.32 14.65
N GLU A 150 4.95 19.52 15.51
CA GLU A 150 5.32 20.85 15.99
C GLU A 150 5.67 21.78 14.83
N PRO A 151 5.31 23.07 14.91
CA PRO A 151 5.85 24.08 14.01
C PRO A 151 7.38 24.16 14.12
N VAL A 152 8.02 24.53 13.01
CA VAL A 152 9.48 24.78 13.01
C VAL A 152 9.81 25.90 14.01
N ALA A 153 10.72 25.61 14.94
CA ALA A 153 11.10 26.56 15.98
C ALA A 153 11.65 27.86 15.38
N PRO A 154 11.34 29.04 15.97
CA PRO A 154 11.86 30.33 15.49
C PRO A 154 13.37 30.35 15.35
N VAL A 155 14.11 29.82 16.32
CA VAL A 155 15.57 29.73 16.29
C VAL A 155 16.10 28.95 15.08
N SER A 156 15.39 27.92 14.61
CA SER A 156 15.78 27.17 13.41
C SER A 156 15.56 27.99 12.14
N LYS A 157 14.51 28.83 12.10
CA LYS A 157 14.28 29.76 11.00
C LYS A 157 15.35 30.84 10.94
N GLU A 158 15.67 31.47 12.08
CA GLU A 158 16.73 32.49 12.22
C GLU A 158 18.10 31.91 11.84
N ARG A 159 18.41 30.68 12.29
CA ARG A 159 19.65 29.98 11.91
C ARG A 159 19.74 29.78 10.39
N LYS A 160 18.64 29.33 9.75
CA LYS A 160 18.60 29.12 8.31
C LYS A 160 18.86 30.42 7.54
N GLU A 161 18.29 31.53 7.98
CA GLU A 161 18.54 32.85 7.38
C GLU A 161 19.98 33.32 7.54
N TYR A 162 20.60 33.06 8.68
CA TYR A 162 21.95 33.53 9.00
C TYR A 162 23.09 32.61 8.51
N MET A 163 22.89 31.28 8.63
CA MET A 163 23.95 30.28 8.38
C MET A 163 23.66 29.38 7.17
N GLY A 164 22.53 29.55 6.50
CA GLY A 164 22.06 28.65 5.45
C GLY A 164 21.31 27.42 5.99
N ASP A 165 20.84 26.57 5.08
CA ASP A 165 20.03 25.41 5.40
C ASP A 165 20.91 24.19 5.68
N PHE A 166 20.96 23.74 6.92
CA PHE A 166 21.63 22.51 7.33
C PHE A 166 20.86 21.82 8.45
N GLU A 167 21.07 20.53 8.60
CA GLU A 167 20.48 19.67 9.63
C GLU A 167 21.57 19.08 10.53
N VAL A 168 21.35 19.11 11.84
CA VAL A 168 22.15 18.31 12.77
C VAL A 168 21.48 16.94 12.92
N VAL A 169 22.04 15.94 12.21
CA VAL A 169 21.45 14.61 12.06
C VAL A 169 21.15 13.97 13.43
N ARG A 170 19.95 13.42 13.58
CA ARG A 170 19.44 12.75 14.80
C ARG A 170 19.38 13.64 16.04
N ARG A 171 19.29 14.95 15.86
CA ARG A 171 19.12 15.91 16.95
C ARG A 171 17.98 16.92 16.71
N GLU A 172 17.59 17.11 15.48
CA GLU A 172 16.56 18.07 15.09
C GLU A 172 15.32 17.33 14.59
N TYR A 173 14.38 17.14 15.51
CA TYR A 173 13.12 16.45 15.22
C TYR A 173 11.95 17.41 15.28
N SER A 174 10.93 17.15 14.46
CA SER A 174 9.60 17.71 14.60
C SER A 174 8.68 16.63 15.16
N PHE A 175 8.39 16.71 16.46
CA PHE A 175 7.60 15.71 17.17
C PHE A 175 6.11 15.84 16.82
N ASN A 176 5.45 14.72 16.63
CA ASN A 176 3.99 14.67 16.47
C ASN A 176 3.31 14.72 17.85
N HIS A 177 2.29 15.55 17.96
CA HIS A 177 1.52 15.76 19.18
C HIS A 177 0.01 15.62 18.95
N ILE A 178 -0.71 15.36 20.04
CA ILE A 178 -2.18 15.36 20.08
C ILE A 178 -2.64 16.79 20.32
N TRP A 179 -3.57 17.22 19.46
CA TRP A 179 -4.29 18.49 19.55
C TRP A 179 -5.77 18.21 19.63
N THR A 180 -6.55 19.07 20.32
CA THR A 180 -8.00 18.94 20.42
C THR A 180 -8.68 20.26 20.18
N PHE A 181 -9.89 20.23 19.62
CA PHE A 181 -10.73 21.43 19.49
C PHE A 181 -12.22 21.11 19.63
N ASN A 182 -13.00 22.12 20.04
CA ASN A 182 -14.45 22.04 20.09
C ASN A 182 -15.03 22.27 18.68
N VAL A 183 -15.91 21.36 18.26
CA VAL A 183 -16.46 21.37 16.90
C VAL A 183 -17.39 22.55 16.66
N SER A 184 -18.20 22.93 17.66
CA SER A 184 -19.12 24.07 17.51
C SER A 184 -18.42 25.41 17.28
N ASP A 185 -17.21 25.56 17.84
CA ASP A 185 -16.40 26.74 17.63
C ASP A 185 -15.74 26.73 16.23
N ALA A 186 -15.25 25.56 15.83
CA ALA A 186 -14.62 25.37 14.52
C ALA A 186 -15.59 25.51 13.34
N LEU A 187 -16.86 25.17 13.51
CA LEU A 187 -17.90 25.39 12.50
C LEU A 187 -18.21 26.89 12.27
N ARG A 188 -17.90 27.76 13.24
CA ARG A 188 -18.07 29.22 13.11
C ARG A 188 -16.89 29.87 12.39
N SER A 189 -15.67 29.39 12.67
CA SER A 189 -14.43 29.88 12.07
C SER A 189 -13.31 28.85 12.24
N PRO A 190 -12.43 28.65 11.24
CA PRO A 190 -11.30 27.73 11.37
C PRO A 190 -10.41 28.10 12.56
N ILE A 191 -10.01 27.10 13.34
CA ILE A 191 -9.25 27.29 14.58
C ILE A 191 -7.96 26.46 14.60
N VAL A 192 -7.03 26.88 15.45
CA VAL A 192 -5.90 26.04 15.89
C VAL A 192 -6.36 25.31 17.15
N GLY A 193 -6.16 23.98 17.18
CA GLY A 193 -6.51 23.20 18.36
C GLY A 193 -5.62 23.53 19.58
N LYS A 194 -6.08 23.13 20.76
CA LYS A 194 -5.24 23.12 21.98
C LYS A 194 -4.28 21.94 21.91
N GLN A 195 -2.98 22.18 21.96
CA GLN A 195 -1.96 21.14 22.10
C GLN A 195 -2.05 20.49 23.48
N ARG A 196 -2.21 19.16 23.52
CA ARG A 196 -2.39 18.35 24.73
C ARG A 196 -1.12 17.64 25.17
N THR A 197 -0.27 17.22 24.22
CA THR A 197 1.05 16.67 24.50
C THR A 197 2.12 17.66 24.03
N LYS A 198 3.15 17.91 24.85
CA LYS A 198 4.07 19.05 24.59
C LYS A 198 5.55 18.74 24.84
N ASN A 199 5.90 17.51 25.24
CA ASN A 199 7.27 17.17 25.54
C ASN A 199 8.04 16.73 24.27
N LYS A 200 9.37 16.65 24.38
CA LYS A 200 10.27 16.12 23.35
C LYS A 200 10.82 14.75 23.72
N GLU A 201 10.10 14.00 24.54
CA GLU A 201 10.49 12.67 24.99
C GLU A 201 9.85 11.57 24.17
N PHE A 202 8.81 11.90 23.38
CA PHE A 202 8.14 10.97 22.49
C PHE A 202 7.43 11.69 21.32
N SER A 203 7.24 10.95 20.24
CA SER A 203 6.45 11.32 19.07
C SER A 203 5.24 10.42 18.95
N VAL A 204 4.04 10.98 18.89
CA VAL A 204 2.79 10.22 18.82
C VAL A 204 2.57 9.65 17.42
N ASP A 205 2.23 8.34 17.35
CA ASP A 205 1.97 7.63 16.08
C ASP A 205 0.47 7.43 15.82
N SER A 206 -0.29 7.07 16.85
CA SER A 206 -1.73 6.81 16.76
C SER A 206 -2.45 7.09 18.07
N PHE A 207 -3.76 7.32 18.02
CA PHE A 207 -4.56 7.58 19.22
C PHE A 207 -6.01 7.11 19.07
N ALA A 208 -6.70 6.97 20.21
CA ALA A 208 -8.13 6.68 20.30
C ALA A 208 -8.75 7.36 21.53
N TRP A 209 -9.95 7.93 21.36
CA TRP A 209 -10.75 8.47 22.44
C TRP A 209 -11.29 7.36 23.36
N SER A 210 -11.34 7.62 24.67
CA SER A 210 -12.15 6.78 25.58
C SER A 210 -13.63 6.96 25.31
N PRO A 211 -14.48 5.94 25.58
CA PRO A 211 -15.93 6.02 25.32
C PRO A 211 -16.63 7.18 26.04
N ASP A 212 -16.13 7.58 27.20
CA ASP A 212 -16.66 8.72 27.97
C ASP A 212 -16.08 10.09 27.53
N GLY A 213 -15.15 10.11 26.58
CA GLY A 213 -14.51 11.32 26.08
C GLY A 213 -13.55 12.01 27.05
N SER A 214 -13.27 11.43 28.24
CA SER A 214 -12.42 12.04 29.25
C SER A 214 -10.91 11.79 29.08
N ARG A 215 -10.55 10.74 28.30
CA ARG A 215 -9.17 10.29 28.10
C ARG A 215 -8.88 9.99 26.65
N ILE A 216 -7.60 9.98 26.30
CA ILE A 216 -7.09 9.52 24.99
C ILE A 216 -5.99 8.48 25.25
N ALA A 217 -6.14 7.27 24.70
CA ALA A 217 -5.06 6.31 24.61
C ALA A 217 -4.26 6.57 23.33
N PHE A 218 -2.94 6.48 23.40
CA PHE A 218 -2.09 6.69 22.23
C PHE A 218 -0.84 5.83 22.27
N SER A 219 -0.27 5.54 21.09
CA SER A 219 1.07 4.97 20.96
C SER A 219 2.07 6.04 20.57
N ALA A 220 3.29 5.93 21.06
CA ALA A 220 4.35 6.86 20.74
C ALA A 220 5.74 6.20 20.79
N THR A 221 6.61 6.62 19.86
CA THR A 221 8.03 6.27 19.80
C THR A 221 8.87 7.33 20.51
N ILE A 222 10.09 7.00 20.94
CA ILE A 222 10.96 7.97 21.66
C ILE A 222 11.39 9.15 20.79
N THR A 223 11.48 9.01 19.48
CA THR A 223 11.63 10.08 18.49
C THR A 223 10.87 9.74 17.22
N PRO A 224 10.59 10.70 16.32
CA PRO A 224 9.93 10.40 15.04
C PRO A 224 10.83 9.68 14.03
N ASP A 225 12.09 9.41 14.35
CA ASP A 225 13.03 8.69 13.49
C ASP A 225 12.59 7.21 13.36
N LEU A 226 12.55 6.69 12.16
CA LEU A 226 12.15 5.30 11.88
C LEU A 226 13.06 4.25 12.52
N ILE A 227 14.31 4.61 12.82
CA ILE A 227 15.20 3.78 13.64
C ILE A 227 14.57 3.45 15.00
N GLN A 228 13.71 4.32 15.52
CA GLN A 228 13.02 4.17 16.80
C GLN A 228 11.64 3.50 16.67
N SER A 229 11.27 3.00 15.49
CA SER A 229 9.95 2.39 15.26
C SER A 229 9.64 1.19 16.18
N THR A 230 10.67 0.53 16.70
CA THR A 230 10.52 -0.60 17.64
C THR A 230 10.34 -0.18 19.10
N THR A 231 10.40 1.12 19.40
CA THR A 231 10.28 1.68 20.77
C THR A 231 8.87 2.18 21.09
N ALA A 232 7.89 1.91 20.21
CA ALA A 232 6.53 2.36 20.43
C ALA A 232 5.92 1.71 21.66
N ASP A 233 5.43 2.54 22.58
CA ASP A 233 4.77 2.17 23.82
C ASP A 233 3.36 2.77 23.89
N VAL A 234 2.49 2.27 24.77
CA VAL A 234 1.12 2.76 24.93
C VAL A 234 1.00 3.66 26.17
N PHE A 235 0.34 4.80 25.97
CA PHE A 235 0.11 5.83 26.96
C PHE A 235 -1.39 6.16 27.06
N VAL A 236 -1.78 6.74 28.21
CA VAL A 236 -3.10 7.37 28.42
C VAL A 236 -2.90 8.82 28.81
N LEU A 237 -3.58 9.72 28.13
CA LEU A 237 -3.71 11.15 28.41
C LEU A 237 -5.05 11.40 29.08
N ASN A 238 -5.05 12.07 30.26
CA ASN A 238 -6.24 12.60 30.92
C ASN A 238 -6.47 14.04 30.46
N LEU A 239 -7.66 14.32 29.91
CA LEU A 239 -7.96 15.63 29.33
C LEU A 239 -8.36 16.71 30.35
N ALA A 240 -8.64 16.33 31.59
CA ALA A 240 -8.97 17.30 32.65
C ALA A 240 -7.75 18.12 33.07
N ASP A 241 -6.58 17.48 33.15
CA ASP A 241 -5.35 18.08 33.67
C ASP A 241 -4.14 17.92 32.75
N ASP A 242 -4.33 17.34 31.55
CA ASP A 242 -3.31 16.98 30.58
C ASP A 242 -2.22 16.03 31.15
N SER A 243 -2.52 15.26 32.23
CA SER A 243 -1.61 14.29 32.83
C SER A 243 -1.43 13.07 31.94
N LEU A 244 -0.19 12.51 31.91
CA LEU A 244 0.20 11.39 31.07
C LEU A 244 0.59 10.19 31.91
N ARG A 245 0.13 9.02 31.51
CA ARG A 245 0.55 7.75 32.11
C ARG A 245 0.99 6.76 31.02
N LYS A 246 2.23 6.27 31.08
CA LYS A 246 2.66 5.12 30.29
C LYS A 246 2.05 3.86 30.90
N ILE A 247 1.24 3.13 30.15
CA ILE A 247 0.51 1.93 30.62
C ILE A 247 1.10 0.64 30.09
N VAL A 248 1.87 0.70 29.00
CA VAL A 248 2.63 -0.43 28.45
C VAL A 248 4.05 0.03 28.21
N SER A 249 5.02 -0.80 28.60
CA SER A 249 6.44 -0.59 28.33
C SER A 249 7.11 -1.96 28.30
N GLN A 250 7.36 -2.49 27.09
CA GLN A 250 7.98 -3.78 26.87
C GLN A 250 8.83 -3.75 25.60
N PRO A 251 9.82 -4.66 25.41
CA PRO A 251 10.62 -4.69 24.20
C PRO A 251 9.78 -4.94 22.93
N GLY A 252 10.06 -4.16 21.88
CA GLY A 252 9.35 -4.22 20.60
C GLY A 252 8.13 -3.28 20.55
N PRO A 253 7.55 -3.09 19.36
CA PRO A 253 6.51 -2.09 19.18
C PRO A 253 5.16 -2.51 19.78
N ASP A 254 4.51 -1.57 20.47
CA ASP A 254 3.14 -1.64 20.97
C ASP A 254 2.33 -0.49 20.35
N ASN A 255 1.40 -0.79 19.42
CA ASN A 255 0.80 0.21 18.55
C ASN A 255 -0.73 0.14 18.45
N GLY A 256 -1.34 1.26 18.01
CA GLY A 256 -2.72 1.30 17.58
C GLY A 256 -3.74 1.00 18.65
N PRO A 257 -3.69 1.64 19.84
CA PRO A 257 -4.61 1.33 20.95
C PRO A 257 -6.07 1.59 20.58
N ARG A 258 -6.97 0.73 21.11
CA ARG A 258 -8.42 0.90 21.08
C ARG A 258 -9.00 0.60 22.46
N TRP A 259 -9.97 1.37 22.88
CA TRP A 259 -10.66 1.18 24.15
C TRP A 259 -11.69 0.05 24.07
N SER A 260 -11.87 -0.67 25.16
CA SER A 260 -13.06 -1.50 25.34
C SER A 260 -14.30 -0.61 25.43
N PRO A 261 -15.50 -1.11 25.05
CA PRO A 261 -16.73 -0.33 25.10
C PRO A 261 -17.10 0.21 26.50
N ASP A 262 -16.64 -0.47 27.56
CA ASP A 262 -16.83 -0.03 28.95
C ASP A 262 -15.71 0.91 29.47
N GLY A 263 -14.72 1.23 28.65
CA GLY A 263 -13.60 2.10 28.99
C GLY A 263 -12.62 1.57 30.04
N LYS A 264 -12.68 0.27 30.37
CA LYS A 264 -11.83 -0.32 31.43
C LYS A 264 -10.57 -0.96 30.92
N GLN A 265 -10.53 -1.32 29.65
CA GLN A 265 -9.39 -1.99 29.01
C GLN A 265 -9.01 -1.31 27.71
N ILE A 266 -7.77 -1.58 27.28
CA ILE A 266 -7.23 -1.13 26.00
C ILE A 266 -6.66 -2.35 25.30
N VAL A 267 -7.07 -2.59 24.03
CA VAL A 267 -6.47 -3.54 23.12
C VAL A 267 -5.49 -2.80 22.21
N PHE A 268 -4.38 -3.44 21.87
CA PHE A 268 -3.35 -2.88 21.00
C PHE A 268 -2.60 -3.98 20.24
N ALA A 269 -1.94 -3.62 19.16
CA ALA A 269 -1.08 -4.50 18.39
C ALA A 269 0.32 -4.54 19.03
N SER A 270 0.89 -5.71 19.25
CA SER A 270 2.11 -5.90 20.04
C SER A 270 3.03 -6.97 19.49
N ALA A 271 4.34 -6.75 19.62
CA ALA A 271 5.35 -7.80 19.48
C ALA A 271 5.42 -8.71 20.72
N MET A 272 4.78 -8.36 21.84
CA MET A 272 4.80 -9.10 23.12
C MET A 272 6.22 -9.35 23.64
N GLY A 273 7.13 -8.38 23.51
CA GLY A 273 8.53 -8.53 23.95
C GLY A 273 9.37 -9.48 23.10
N ARG A 274 8.81 -10.11 22.05
CA ARG A 274 9.51 -11.10 21.23
C ARG A 274 10.48 -10.47 20.26
N GLN A 275 11.63 -11.10 20.09
CA GLN A 275 12.68 -10.68 19.18
C GLN A 275 13.05 -11.80 18.20
N PRO A 276 13.49 -11.45 17.00
CA PRO A 276 13.55 -10.11 16.38
C PRO A 276 12.16 -9.66 15.91
N SER A 277 11.71 -8.48 16.33
CA SER A 277 10.32 -8.03 16.09
C SER A 277 9.95 -7.89 14.61
N PHE A 278 10.90 -7.58 13.72
CA PHE A 278 10.65 -7.53 12.27
C PHE A 278 10.36 -8.92 11.65
N ALA A 279 10.79 -9.99 12.31
CA ALA A 279 10.59 -11.37 11.82
C ALA A 279 9.58 -12.17 12.68
N THR A 280 8.79 -11.49 13.55
CA THR A 280 7.71 -12.10 14.34
C THR A 280 6.35 -11.57 13.90
N ASN A 281 5.30 -12.36 14.15
CA ASN A 281 3.93 -11.92 13.91
C ASN A 281 3.48 -10.94 15.00
N THR A 282 2.81 -9.87 14.59
CA THR A 282 2.13 -8.94 15.49
C THR A 282 0.90 -9.61 16.08
N ARG A 283 0.73 -9.51 17.41
CA ARG A 283 -0.41 -10.07 18.16
C ARG A 283 -1.31 -8.97 18.69
N LEU A 284 -2.55 -9.30 19.06
CA LEU A 284 -3.37 -8.43 19.88
C LEU A 284 -3.09 -8.72 21.37
N ALA A 285 -2.91 -7.65 22.13
CA ALA A 285 -2.78 -7.69 23.58
C ALA A 285 -3.81 -6.78 24.24
N ILE A 286 -4.19 -7.12 25.47
CA ILE A 286 -5.09 -6.33 26.31
C ILE A 286 -4.35 -5.92 27.58
N VAL A 287 -4.58 -4.69 28.04
CA VAL A 287 -4.13 -4.16 29.32
C VAL A 287 -5.28 -3.40 29.98
N ALA A 288 -5.31 -3.31 31.32
CA ALA A 288 -6.25 -2.43 32.00
C ALA A 288 -5.96 -0.95 31.65
N ALA A 289 -6.99 -0.13 31.57
CA ALA A 289 -6.87 1.29 31.20
C ALA A 289 -5.96 2.10 32.16
N ASP A 290 -5.84 1.60 33.40
CA ASP A 290 -4.95 2.18 34.41
C ASP A 290 -3.58 1.49 34.50
N GLY A 291 -3.23 0.66 33.49
CA GLY A 291 -1.97 -0.06 33.40
C GLY A 291 -2.00 -1.42 34.09
N GLY A 292 -0.89 -2.12 33.99
CA GLY A 292 -0.71 -3.48 34.47
C GLY A 292 0.09 -4.32 33.50
N THR A 293 0.09 -5.65 33.67
CA THR A 293 0.78 -6.57 32.74
C THR A 293 -0.08 -6.84 31.51
N PRO A 294 0.41 -6.53 30.30
CA PRO A 294 -0.28 -6.88 29.06
C PRO A 294 -0.47 -8.39 28.90
N ARG A 295 -1.60 -8.80 28.39
CA ARG A 295 -1.92 -10.19 28.08
C ARG A 295 -2.23 -10.34 26.59
N SER A 296 -1.52 -11.23 25.91
CA SER A 296 -1.82 -11.62 24.53
C SER A 296 -3.18 -12.35 24.45
N ILE A 297 -3.94 -12.10 23.39
CA ILE A 297 -5.26 -12.69 23.14
C ILE A 297 -5.38 -13.35 21.76
N THR A 298 -4.28 -13.42 21.00
CA THR A 298 -4.23 -14.08 19.69
C THR A 298 -3.08 -15.10 19.58
N ASP A 299 -2.69 -15.74 20.67
CA ASP A 299 -1.62 -16.75 20.67
C ASP A 299 -1.95 -17.98 19.82
N ASN A 300 -3.23 -18.28 19.63
CA ASN A 300 -3.76 -19.34 18.79
C ASN A 300 -3.96 -18.94 17.31
N PHE A 301 -3.48 -17.75 16.91
CA PHE A 301 -3.61 -17.24 15.54
C PHE A 301 -2.23 -16.92 14.97
N ASP A 302 -1.73 -17.77 14.09
CA ASP A 302 -0.34 -17.69 13.58
C ASP A 302 -0.21 -16.76 12.36
N GLU A 303 -0.77 -15.53 12.48
CA GLU A 303 -0.57 -14.46 11.49
C GLU A 303 -0.48 -13.09 12.16
N SER A 304 0.14 -12.14 11.47
CA SER A 304 0.07 -10.74 11.90
C SER A 304 -1.33 -10.20 11.79
N VAL A 305 -1.77 -9.51 12.84
CA VAL A 305 -3.12 -8.95 12.96
C VAL A 305 -3.11 -7.44 12.75
N GLY A 306 -4.06 -6.93 11.97
CA GLY A 306 -4.32 -5.50 11.83
C GLY A 306 -5.58 -5.10 12.59
N LEU A 307 -5.43 -4.54 13.80
CA LEU A 307 -6.54 -4.12 14.66
C LEU A 307 -7.41 -3.07 13.96
N LEU A 308 -8.71 -3.31 13.90
CA LEU A 308 -9.70 -2.36 13.39
C LEU A 308 -10.38 -1.61 14.52
N ASP A 309 -11.13 -2.33 15.37
CA ASP A 309 -11.90 -1.72 16.43
C ASP A 309 -12.31 -2.74 17.51
N TRP A 310 -12.67 -2.25 18.71
CA TRP A 310 -13.27 -3.04 19.76
C TRP A 310 -14.74 -2.61 19.93
N LYS A 311 -15.66 -3.49 19.53
CA LYS A 311 -17.10 -3.29 19.59
C LYS A 311 -17.72 -4.13 20.72
N PRO A 312 -18.98 -3.86 21.13
CA PRO A 312 -19.63 -4.64 22.19
C PRO A 312 -19.70 -6.15 21.96
N ASP A 313 -19.72 -6.57 20.69
CA ASP A 313 -19.80 -7.98 20.26
C ASP A 313 -18.44 -8.62 19.96
N GLY A 314 -17.33 -7.90 20.15
CA GLY A 314 -15.98 -8.43 19.98
C GLY A 314 -14.96 -7.47 19.38
N ILE A 315 -13.74 -7.93 19.25
CA ILE A 315 -12.62 -7.20 18.64
C ILE A 315 -12.53 -7.60 17.17
N TYR A 316 -12.57 -6.59 16.30
CA TYR A 316 -12.45 -6.80 14.86
C TYR A 316 -11.03 -6.50 14.38
N PHE A 317 -10.50 -7.39 13.54
CA PHE A 317 -9.18 -7.25 12.94
C PHE A 317 -9.12 -7.84 11.53
N ASN A 318 -8.17 -7.41 10.72
CA ASN A 318 -7.85 -8.04 9.47
C ASN A 318 -6.58 -8.89 9.58
N ALA A 319 -6.47 -9.92 8.76
CA ALA A 319 -5.27 -10.71 8.62
C ALA A 319 -5.22 -11.40 7.26
N LEU A 320 -4.02 -11.82 6.89
CA LEU A 320 -3.79 -12.68 5.75
C LEU A 320 -3.90 -14.15 6.16
N GLN A 321 -4.36 -14.98 5.23
CA GLN A 321 -4.25 -16.45 5.32
C GLN A 321 -3.79 -16.93 3.95
N ARG A 322 -2.50 -17.18 3.80
CA ARG A 322 -1.81 -17.38 2.53
C ARG A 322 -2.07 -16.18 1.60
N THR A 323 -2.46 -16.40 0.36
CA THR A 323 -2.81 -15.34 -0.61
C THR A 323 -4.20 -14.71 -0.39
N ALA A 324 -4.97 -15.18 0.59
CA ALA A 324 -6.27 -14.61 0.95
C ALA A 324 -6.13 -13.48 1.99
N ALA A 325 -7.09 -12.55 2.00
CA ALA A 325 -7.17 -11.47 2.99
C ALA A 325 -8.58 -11.42 3.57
N HIS A 326 -8.68 -11.51 4.89
CA HIS A 326 -9.95 -11.67 5.59
C HIS A 326 -10.12 -10.72 6.77
N LEU A 327 -11.39 -10.50 7.13
CA LEU A 327 -11.80 -9.86 8.38
C LEU A 327 -12.19 -10.95 9.39
N PHE A 328 -11.80 -10.72 10.64
CA PHE A 328 -12.03 -11.61 11.77
C PHE A 328 -12.70 -10.87 12.92
N ARG A 329 -13.44 -11.61 13.75
CA ARG A 329 -13.95 -11.17 15.04
C ARG A 329 -13.42 -12.09 16.12
N LEU A 330 -12.81 -11.49 17.14
CA LEU A 330 -12.29 -12.15 18.33
C LEU A 330 -13.23 -11.86 19.51
N ASP A 331 -13.66 -12.89 20.20
CA ASP A 331 -14.30 -12.77 21.53
C ASP A 331 -13.18 -12.61 22.59
N PRO A 332 -13.07 -11.45 23.25
CA PRO A 332 -11.98 -11.20 24.20
C PRO A 332 -12.08 -12.01 25.50
N GLN A 333 -13.24 -12.60 25.81
CA GLN A 333 -13.45 -13.43 27.00
C GLN A 333 -13.04 -14.87 26.76
N THR A 334 -13.46 -15.45 25.65
CA THR A 334 -13.20 -16.87 25.32
C THR A 334 -11.94 -17.08 24.49
N GLY A 335 -11.43 -16.04 23.82
CA GLY A 335 -10.33 -16.13 22.85
C GLY A 335 -10.74 -16.76 21.52
N ASN A 336 -12.04 -16.99 21.29
CA ASN A 336 -12.51 -17.54 20.03
C ASN A 336 -12.41 -16.54 18.89
N ILE A 337 -11.80 -16.98 17.78
CA ILE A 337 -11.64 -16.18 16.56
C ILE A 337 -12.52 -16.74 15.47
N ALA A 338 -13.44 -15.93 14.95
CA ALA A 338 -14.33 -16.27 13.85
C ALA A 338 -13.98 -15.45 12.62
N ARG A 339 -13.87 -16.09 11.46
CA ARG A 339 -13.71 -15.40 10.18
C ARG A 339 -15.05 -14.81 9.74
N VAL A 340 -15.07 -13.52 9.43
CA VAL A 340 -16.28 -12.78 9.02
C VAL A 340 -16.46 -12.85 7.50
N THR A 341 -15.39 -12.69 6.72
CA THR A 341 -15.47 -12.64 5.25
C THR A 341 -15.18 -13.99 4.59
N GLN A 342 -15.87 -14.28 3.47
CA GLN A 342 -15.74 -15.49 2.68
C GLN A 342 -16.03 -15.14 1.20
N PRO A 343 -15.68 -15.97 0.19
CA PRO A 343 -14.68 -17.06 0.19
C PRO A 343 -13.23 -16.54 0.11
N ASP A 344 -12.25 -17.44 -0.03
CA ASP A 344 -10.81 -17.09 -0.05
C ASP A 344 -10.40 -16.23 -1.25
N ASN A 345 -11.11 -16.27 -2.35
CA ASN A 345 -10.87 -15.45 -3.53
C ASN A 345 -11.47 -14.02 -3.43
N LEU A 346 -12.20 -13.71 -2.36
CA LEU A 346 -12.65 -12.36 -2.04
C LEU A 346 -11.63 -11.71 -1.11
N LEU A 347 -10.73 -10.90 -1.69
CA LEU A 347 -9.60 -10.30 -1.00
C LEU A 347 -10.04 -9.03 -0.28
N ALA A 348 -10.45 -9.17 0.99
CA ALA A 348 -10.94 -8.05 1.79
C ALA A 348 -9.85 -6.99 2.04
N GLY A 349 -10.23 -5.72 1.97
CA GLY A 349 -9.38 -4.55 2.20
C GLY A 349 -9.87 -3.68 3.35
N SER A 350 -10.08 -2.38 3.08
CA SER A 350 -10.60 -1.41 4.06
C SER A 350 -11.99 -1.83 4.57
N ALA A 351 -12.25 -1.63 5.86
CA ALA A 351 -13.51 -2.02 6.50
C ALA A 351 -13.98 -0.99 7.51
N SER A 352 -15.30 -0.89 7.69
CA SER A 352 -15.97 -0.02 8.67
C SER A 352 -17.26 -0.65 9.16
N LEU A 353 -17.48 -0.61 10.47
CA LEU A 353 -18.67 -1.13 11.14
C LEU A 353 -19.67 -0.01 11.46
N SER A 354 -20.96 -0.30 11.36
CA SER A 354 -22.00 0.59 11.89
C SER A 354 -21.89 0.72 13.42
N SER A 355 -22.54 1.73 14.01
CA SER A 355 -22.48 1.96 15.46
C SER A 355 -23.00 0.75 16.26
N ASP A 356 -24.03 0.06 15.77
CA ASP A 356 -24.60 -1.14 16.39
C ASP A 356 -23.87 -2.44 16.03
N SER A 357 -22.75 -2.36 15.30
CA SER A 357 -21.93 -3.48 14.82
C SER A 357 -22.64 -4.50 13.91
N LYS A 358 -23.88 -4.24 13.49
CA LYS A 358 -24.66 -5.21 12.69
C LYS A 358 -24.35 -5.15 11.20
N ARG A 359 -23.83 -4.02 10.71
CA ARG A 359 -23.48 -3.82 9.32
C ARG A 359 -21.98 -3.58 9.16
N LEU A 360 -21.42 -4.21 8.13
CA LEU A 360 -20.03 -4.08 7.72
C LEU A 360 -19.99 -3.54 6.30
N ALA A 361 -19.42 -2.36 6.12
CA ALA A 361 -18.98 -1.88 4.79
C ALA A 361 -17.50 -2.23 4.61
N PHE A 362 -17.14 -2.76 3.46
CA PHE A 362 -15.74 -3.11 3.18
C PHE A 362 -15.41 -3.02 1.70
N THR A 363 -14.15 -2.92 1.38
CA THR A 363 -13.66 -3.08 0.00
C THR A 363 -13.15 -4.50 -0.19
N ALA A 364 -13.33 -5.05 -1.39
CA ALA A 364 -12.70 -6.30 -1.75
C ALA A 364 -12.45 -6.37 -3.25
N SER A 365 -11.40 -7.08 -3.64
CA SER A 365 -11.07 -7.45 -5.02
C SER A 365 -11.07 -8.97 -5.20
N SER A 366 -10.98 -9.42 -6.45
CA SER A 366 -10.88 -10.84 -6.78
C SER A 366 -9.97 -11.05 -7.99
N PRO A 367 -9.69 -12.29 -8.41
CA PRO A 367 -8.97 -12.55 -9.65
C PRO A 367 -9.62 -11.97 -10.91
N THR A 368 -10.90 -11.67 -10.85
CA THR A 368 -11.73 -11.21 -11.99
C THR A 368 -12.37 -9.85 -11.78
N SER A 369 -12.18 -9.21 -10.62
CA SER A 369 -12.73 -7.88 -10.33
C SER A 369 -11.70 -6.96 -9.70
N LEU A 370 -11.76 -5.67 -10.08
CA LEU A 370 -11.10 -4.61 -9.33
C LEU A 370 -11.67 -4.55 -7.90
N SER A 371 -11.03 -3.75 -7.05
CA SER A 371 -11.58 -3.48 -5.73
C SER A 371 -12.92 -2.75 -5.85
N GLU A 372 -13.96 -3.31 -5.23
CA GLU A 372 -15.33 -2.78 -5.17
C GLU A 372 -15.72 -2.50 -3.72
N VAL A 373 -16.74 -1.66 -3.51
CA VAL A 373 -17.34 -1.43 -2.20
C VAL A 373 -18.48 -2.42 -1.98
N PHE A 374 -18.46 -3.07 -0.83
CA PHE A 374 -19.48 -4.03 -0.40
C PHE A 374 -20.13 -3.61 0.91
N ILE A 375 -21.34 -4.10 1.14
CA ILE A 375 -22.01 -4.10 2.43
C ILE A 375 -22.52 -5.51 2.76
N THR A 376 -22.43 -5.90 4.03
CA THR A 376 -22.95 -7.18 4.52
C THR A 376 -23.47 -7.04 5.96
N ASP A 377 -24.21 -8.05 6.43
CA ASP A 377 -24.50 -8.25 7.82
C ASP A 377 -23.30 -8.96 8.50
N THR A 378 -22.95 -8.57 9.72
CA THR A 378 -21.81 -9.14 10.46
C THR A 378 -22.05 -10.57 10.96
N ASN A 379 -23.30 -10.93 11.21
CA ASN A 379 -23.68 -12.27 11.71
C ASN A 379 -24.03 -13.25 10.56
N LYS A 380 -24.39 -12.72 9.38
CA LYS A 380 -24.72 -13.52 8.20
C LYS A 380 -24.03 -12.91 6.99
N PHE A 381 -22.88 -13.46 6.64
CA PHE A 381 -22.12 -12.95 5.50
C PHE A 381 -22.87 -13.20 4.19
N ALA A 382 -23.45 -12.13 3.64
CA ALA A 382 -24.14 -12.09 2.36
C ALA A 382 -23.83 -10.75 1.68
N PRO A 383 -22.62 -10.59 1.11
CA PRO A 383 -22.16 -9.30 0.61
C PRO A 383 -22.92 -8.86 -0.64
N ARG A 384 -23.37 -7.61 -0.62
CA ARG A 384 -23.93 -6.91 -1.77
C ARG A 384 -22.90 -5.90 -2.26
N VAL A 385 -22.52 -6.00 -3.53
CA VAL A 385 -21.66 -5.03 -4.22
C VAL A 385 -22.42 -3.73 -4.44
N LEU A 386 -21.74 -2.60 -4.24
CA LEU A 386 -22.34 -1.26 -4.33
C LEU A 386 -21.68 -0.38 -5.40
N THR A 387 -20.56 -0.80 -5.96
CA THR A 387 -19.84 -0.08 -7.02
C THR A 387 -19.62 -1.00 -8.23
N ASN A 388 -19.22 -0.43 -9.36
CA ASN A 388 -18.89 -1.16 -10.58
C ASN A 388 -17.59 -0.62 -11.17
N MET A 389 -16.50 -0.68 -10.38
CA MET A 389 -15.18 -0.21 -10.83
C MET A 389 -14.60 -1.11 -11.92
N THR A 390 -14.94 -2.38 -11.90
CA THR A 390 -14.48 -3.39 -12.86
C THR A 390 -14.91 -3.08 -14.31
N GLU A 391 -16.00 -2.34 -14.52
CA GLU A 391 -16.45 -1.90 -15.84
C GLU A 391 -15.37 -1.14 -16.63
N GLN A 392 -14.44 -0.47 -15.95
CA GLN A 392 -13.32 0.24 -16.57
C GLN A 392 -12.39 -0.69 -17.36
N THR A 393 -12.42 -1.98 -17.09
CA THR A 393 -11.50 -2.97 -17.67
C THR A 393 -12.13 -3.79 -18.81
N LYS A 394 -13.38 -3.56 -19.17
CA LYS A 394 -14.16 -4.39 -20.12
C LYS A 394 -13.52 -4.47 -21.50
N ASP A 395 -12.87 -3.40 -21.94
CA ASP A 395 -12.24 -3.30 -23.26
C ASP A 395 -10.75 -3.68 -23.23
N LEU A 396 -10.21 -4.08 -22.06
CA LEU A 396 -8.82 -4.48 -21.90
C LEU A 396 -8.64 -5.98 -22.08
N LEU A 397 -7.55 -6.37 -22.76
CA LEU A 397 -7.09 -7.76 -22.81
C LEU A 397 -6.30 -8.03 -21.51
N LEU A 398 -6.89 -8.77 -20.59
CA LEU A 398 -6.29 -9.12 -19.30
C LEU A 398 -6.11 -10.62 -19.18
N GLY A 399 -4.95 -11.04 -18.66
CA GLY A 399 -4.62 -12.42 -18.40
C GLY A 399 -5.42 -13.03 -17.23
N SER A 400 -5.55 -14.35 -17.21
CA SER A 400 -6.08 -15.07 -16.05
C SER A 400 -5.06 -15.19 -14.93
N ARG A 401 -5.53 -15.26 -13.68
CA ARG A 401 -4.67 -15.32 -12.49
C ARG A 401 -4.98 -16.58 -11.68
N GLU A 402 -3.93 -17.29 -11.30
CA GLU A 402 -4.03 -18.49 -10.47
C GLU A 402 -2.90 -18.56 -9.44
N VAL A 403 -3.17 -19.19 -8.30
CA VAL A 403 -2.15 -19.51 -7.29
C VAL A 403 -1.49 -20.83 -7.67
N VAL A 404 -0.16 -20.86 -7.65
CA VAL A 404 0.65 -22.06 -7.90
C VAL A 404 1.52 -22.37 -6.70
N LYS A 405 1.90 -23.63 -6.54
CA LYS A 405 2.75 -24.12 -5.44
C LYS A 405 3.93 -24.93 -5.99
N TRP A 406 5.04 -24.85 -5.28
CA TRP A 406 6.23 -25.67 -5.55
C TRP A 406 7.05 -25.87 -4.29
N LYS A 407 8.06 -26.74 -4.37
CA LYS A 407 9.05 -26.91 -3.32
C LYS A 407 10.33 -26.19 -3.67
N SER A 408 10.86 -25.43 -2.73
CA SER A 408 12.18 -24.83 -2.82
C SER A 408 13.29 -25.88 -2.70
N THR A 409 14.53 -25.47 -2.91
CA THR A 409 15.73 -26.33 -2.87
C THR A 409 15.88 -27.09 -1.55
N ASP A 410 15.49 -26.47 -0.45
CA ASP A 410 15.52 -27.06 0.91
C ASP A 410 14.22 -27.75 1.33
N GLY A 411 13.26 -27.88 0.41
CA GLY A 411 11.97 -28.52 0.64
C GLY A 411 10.88 -27.60 1.19
N ALA A 412 11.15 -26.33 1.46
CA ALA A 412 10.14 -25.34 1.87
C ALA A 412 9.03 -25.26 0.81
N GLU A 413 7.77 -25.27 1.25
CA GLU A 413 6.62 -25.05 0.36
C GLU A 413 6.44 -23.58 0.07
N ILE A 414 6.51 -23.20 -1.21
CA ILE A 414 6.39 -21.84 -1.68
C ILE A 414 5.12 -21.70 -2.53
N GLU A 415 4.48 -20.56 -2.44
CA GLU A 415 3.37 -20.19 -3.32
C GLU A 415 3.74 -18.97 -4.19
N GLY A 416 3.00 -18.81 -5.25
CA GLY A 416 3.08 -17.62 -6.09
C GLY A 416 1.82 -17.44 -6.91
N VAL A 417 1.71 -16.30 -7.57
CA VAL A 417 0.62 -15.99 -8.49
C VAL A 417 1.15 -16.03 -9.91
N VAL A 418 0.51 -16.82 -10.76
CA VAL A 418 0.80 -16.83 -12.20
C VAL A 418 -0.28 -16.04 -12.93
N ILE A 419 0.16 -15.11 -13.80
CA ILE A 419 -0.70 -14.44 -14.76
C ILE A 419 -0.40 -15.07 -16.13
N LYS A 420 -1.43 -15.67 -16.75
CA LYS A 420 -1.35 -16.28 -18.08
C LYS A 420 -1.88 -15.33 -19.13
N PRO A 421 -1.38 -15.38 -20.37
CA PRO A 421 -1.95 -14.63 -21.50
C PRO A 421 -3.47 -14.83 -21.64
N PRO A 422 -4.19 -13.84 -22.19
CA PRO A 422 -5.65 -13.98 -22.42
C PRO A 422 -6.04 -15.18 -23.29
N ASP A 423 -5.19 -15.53 -24.24
CA ASP A 423 -5.34 -16.64 -25.21
C ASP A 423 -4.38 -17.81 -24.89
N PHE A 424 -4.09 -18.05 -23.61
CA PHE A 424 -3.17 -19.07 -23.16
C PHE A 424 -3.49 -20.46 -23.73
N ASP A 425 -2.49 -21.08 -24.35
CA ASP A 425 -2.54 -22.44 -24.88
C ASP A 425 -1.34 -23.24 -24.32
N ALA A 426 -1.59 -24.28 -23.54
CA ALA A 426 -0.57 -25.08 -22.90
C ALA A 426 0.38 -25.82 -23.89
N ALA A 427 0.02 -25.93 -25.18
CA ALA A 427 0.85 -26.50 -26.22
C ALA A 427 1.93 -25.54 -26.75
N LYS A 428 1.79 -24.23 -26.47
CA LYS A 428 2.74 -23.19 -26.89
C LYS A 428 3.84 -22.95 -25.87
N LYS A 429 4.91 -22.31 -26.30
CA LYS A 429 6.02 -21.87 -25.43
C LYS A 429 5.97 -20.35 -25.26
N TYR A 430 5.97 -19.91 -24.00
CA TYR A 430 5.86 -18.50 -23.62
C TYR A 430 7.16 -18.01 -22.94
N PRO A 431 7.58 -16.77 -23.14
CA PRO A 431 8.57 -16.15 -22.27
C PRO A 431 8.01 -16.02 -20.85
N LEU A 432 8.90 -16.05 -19.85
CA LEU A 432 8.56 -15.90 -18.44
C LEU A 432 9.18 -14.63 -17.86
N LEU A 433 8.35 -13.78 -17.27
CA LEU A 433 8.79 -12.65 -16.45
C LEU A 433 8.49 -12.95 -14.98
N CYS A 434 9.51 -12.99 -14.14
CA CYS A 434 9.37 -13.14 -12.70
C CYS A 434 9.37 -11.76 -12.05
N ILE A 435 8.30 -11.44 -11.29
CA ILE A 435 8.18 -10.20 -10.50
C ILE A 435 8.31 -10.57 -9.03
N ILE A 436 9.23 -9.91 -8.32
CA ILE A 436 9.57 -10.19 -6.92
C ILE A 436 9.14 -8.99 -6.08
N HIS A 437 8.21 -9.21 -5.15
CA HIS A 437 7.70 -8.13 -4.30
C HIS A 437 8.73 -7.63 -3.28
N GLY A 438 8.51 -6.43 -2.74
CA GLY A 438 9.29 -5.84 -1.65
C GLY A 438 8.91 -6.37 -0.26
N GLY A 439 9.56 -5.87 0.76
CA GLY A 439 9.24 -6.23 2.14
C GLY A 439 10.46 -6.51 3.01
N PRO A 440 10.75 -7.77 3.39
CA PRO A 440 10.36 -9.09 2.85
C PRO A 440 8.94 -9.54 3.15
N THR A 441 8.25 -8.91 4.09
CA THR A 441 6.89 -9.27 4.52
C THR A 441 5.77 -8.79 3.58
N GLY A 442 6.09 -8.44 2.33
CA GLY A 442 5.10 -8.23 1.28
C GLY A 442 4.37 -9.53 0.91
N ILE A 443 3.39 -9.44 0.02
CA ILE A 443 2.67 -10.59 -0.52
C ILE A 443 2.03 -10.25 -1.86
N ASP A 444 2.16 -11.13 -2.83
CA ASP A 444 1.41 -11.12 -4.07
C ASP A 444 0.14 -11.97 -3.95
N ARG A 445 -0.99 -11.38 -4.33
CA ARG A 445 -2.32 -12.00 -4.28
C ARG A 445 -2.93 -12.04 -5.69
N PRO A 446 -3.84 -12.97 -5.97
CA PRO A 446 -4.44 -13.12 -7.30
C PRO A 446 -5.52 -12.03 -7.57
N ALA A 447 -5.22 -10.77 -7.30
CA ALA A 447 -6.12 -9.65 -7.56
C ALA A 447 -6.02 -9.17 -9.01
N LEU A 448 -7.16 -8.79 -9.60
CA LEU A 448 -7.18 -8.15 -10.92
C LEU A 448 -6.52 -6.76 -10.82
N LEU A 449 -5.47 -6.52 -11.61
CA LEU A 449 -4.74 -5.24 -11.65
C LEU A 449 -4.38 -4.71 -10.25
N SER A 450 -3.61 -5.50 -9.51
CA SER A 450 -3.15 -5.11 -8.16
C SER A 450 -2.42 -3.76 -8.19
N PRO A 451 -2.69 -2.85 -7.22
CA PRO A 451 -1.97 -1.57 -7.12
C PRO A 451 -0.45 -1.70 -6.96
N ASP A 452 0.02 -2.85 -6.47
CA ASP A 452 1.46 -3.14 -6.30
C ASP A 452 2.20 -3.26 -7.65
N THR A 453 1.46 -3.32 -8.77
CA THR A 453 2.02 -3.37 -10.14
C THR A 453 2.40 -2.00 -10.70
N ARG A 454 2.38 -0.94 -9.92
CA ARG A 454 2.68 0.42 -10.40
C ARG A 454 4.06 0.60 -11.03
N ASN A 455 5.03 -0.24 -10.69
CA ASN A 455 6.36 -0.22 -11.31
C ASN A 455 6.48 -1.16 -12.50
N TYR A 456 5.58 -2.13 -12.65
CA TYR A 456 5.66 -3.22 -13.60
C TYR A 456 4.36 -3.39 -14.38
N PRO A 457 4.36 -3.18 -15.71
CA PRO A 457 3.15 -3.34 -16.54
C PRO A 457 2.87 -4.83 -16.84
N ALA A 458 2.64 -5.64 -15.80
CA ALA A 458 2.48 -7.09 -15.89
C ALA A 458 1.39 -7.51 -16.89
N ASP A 459 0.26 -6.80 -16.90
CA ASP A 459 -0.86 -7.11 -17.78
C ASP A 459 -0.58 -6.75 -19.25
N ILE A 460 0.27 -5.76 -19.52
CA ILE A 460 0.72 -5.45 -20.87
C ILE A 460 1.57 -6.62 -21.42
N TRP A 461 2.51 -7.13 -20.64
CA TRP A 461 3.32 -8.28 -21.05
C TRP A 461 2.48 -9.55 -21.19
N ALA A 462 1.52 -9.78 -20.27
CA ALA A 462 0.61 -10.92 -20.38
C ALA A 462 -0.25 -10.84 -21.65
N ALA A 463 -0.78 -9.66 -21.99
CA ALA A 463 -1.53 -9.44 -23.20
C ALA A 463 -0.69 -9.59 -24.48
N ARG A 464 0.63 -9.37 -24.40
CA ARG A 464 1.59 -9.62 -25.48
C ARG A 464 2.07 -11.08 -25.56
N GLY A 465 1.58 -11.95 -24.69
CA GLY A 465 1.91 -13.36 -24.71
C GLY A 465 3.09 -13.78 -23.80
N ALA A 466 3.37 -13.06 -22.73
CA ALA A 466 4.27 -13.54 -21.66
C ALA A 466 3.50 -14.17 -20.50
N VAL A 467 4.06 -15.18 -19.87
CA VAL A 467 3.63 -15.67 -18.57
C VAL A 467 4.33 -14.85 -17.49
N ILE A 468 3.59 -14.40 -16.47
CA ILE A 468 4.16 -13.66 -15.36
C ILE A 468 4.12 -14.57 -14.11
N LEU A 469 5.21 -14.70 -13.40
CA LEU A 469 5.28 -15.36 -12.09
C LEU A 469 5.57 -14.30 -11.02
N LYS A 470 4.68 -14.19 -10.04
CA LYS A 470 4.84 -13.36 -8.84
C LYS A 470 5.08 -14.28 -7.66
N VAL A 471 6.25 -14.21 -7.04
CA VAL A 471 6.71 -15.18 -6.04
C VAL A 471 6.46 -14.68 -4.63
N ASN A 472 5.73 -15.44 -3.82
CA ASN A 472 5.67 -15.26 -2.36
C ASN A 472 6.80 -16.08 -1.73
N TYR A 473 8.02 -15.55 -1.83
CA TYR A 473 9.22 -16.18 -1.30
C TYR A 473 9.19 -16.26 0.23
N ARG A 474 10.04 -17.10 0.82
CA ARG A 474 10.18 -17.20 2.29
C ARG A 474 10.29 -15.81 2.93
N GLY A 475 9.64 -15.63 4.08
CA GLY A 475 9.54 -14.31 4.70
C GLY A 475 8.27 -13.51 4.34
N SER A 476 7.56 -13.87 3.26
CA SER A 476 6.27 -13.25 2.90
C SER A 476 5.24 -13.40 4.01
N ALA A 477 4.34 -12.42 4.14
CA ALA A 477 3.21 -12.50 5.08
C ALA A 477 2.16 -13.52 4.62
N GLY A 478 1.33 -13.99 5.55
CA GLY A 478 0.22 -14.91 5.26
C GLY A 478 0.54 -16.38 5.42
N TYR A 479 1.78 -16.74 5.77
CA TYR A 479 2.26 -18.13 5.84
C TYR A 479 2.74 -18.53 7.25
N GLY A 480 2.39 -17.74 8.25
CA GLY A 480 2.78 -17.97 9.65
C GLY A 480 4.17 -17.47 10.02
N GLU A 481 4.44 -17.43 11.33
CA GLU A 481 5.69 -16.88 11.86
C GLU A 481 6.90 -17.74 11.50
N ALA A 482 6.76 -19.07 11.49
CA ALA A 482 7.85 -19.96 11.11
C ALA A 482 8.35 -19.69 9.68
N PHE A 483 7.44 -19.49 8.72
CA PHE A 483 7.78 -19.15 7.34
C PHE A 483 8.43 -17.77 7.24
N ARG A 484 7.92 -16.80 7.98
CA ARG A 484 8.49 -15.43 8.05
C ARG A 484 9.95 -15.47 8.53
N ARG A 485 10.26 -16.28 9.52
CA ARG A 485 11.60 -16.41 10.10
C ARG A 485 12.62 -17.14 9.21
N LEU A 486 12.20 -17.82 8.14
CA LEU A 486 13.11 -18.51 7.20
C LEU A 486 14.11 -17.54 6.52
N ASN A 487 13.84 -16.24 6.52
CA ASN A 487 14.75 -15.21 6.00
C ASN A 487 15.80 -14.72 7.02
N VAL A 488 15.66 -15.06 8.31
CA VAL A 488 16.65 -14.64 9.31
C VAL A 488 17.97 -15.34 9.02
N ARG A 489 19.05 -14.53 8.82
CA ARG A 489 20.41 -14.96 8.42
C ARG A 489 20.46 -15.73 7.08
N ASN A 490 19.46 -15.51 6.21
CA ASN A 490 19.30 -16.27 4.97
C ASN A 490 18.83 -15.43 3.78
N LEU A 491 18.85 -14.10 3.92
CA LEU A 491 18.50 -13.17 2.84
C LEU A 491 19.43 -13.37 1.63
N GLY A 492 18.88 -13.28 0.41
CA GLY A 492 19.60 -13.46 -0.87
C GLY A 492 19.90 -14.92 -1.22
N VAL A 493 19.94 -15.80 -0.22
CA VAL A 493 20.26 -17.22 -0.44
C VAL A 493 18.97 -18.05 -0.56
N GLY A 494 18.19 -18.11 0.51
CA GLY A 494 16.97 -18.91 0.53
C GLY A 494 15.85 -18.35 -0.34
N ASP A 495 15.64 -17.04 -0.32
CA ASP A 495 14.66 -16.37 -1.16
C ASP A 495 15.01 -16.46 -2.66
N ALA A 496 16.30 -16.42 -3.03
CA ALA A 496 16.72 -16.71 -4.41
C ALA A 496 16.42 -18.15 -4.82
N TRP A 497 16.60 -19.14 -3.92
CA TRP A 497 16.19 -20.54 -4.21
C TRP A 497 14.69 -20.64 -4.50
N ASP A 498 13.87 -19.90 -3.75
CA ASP A 498 12.41 -19.89 -3.93
C ASP A 498 12.03 -19.37 -5.33
N VAL A 499 12.71 -18.32 -5.80
CA VAL A 499 12.49 -17.78 -7.14
C VAL A 499 12.93 -18.78 -8.23
N ILE A 500 14.15 -19.31 -8.16
CA ILE A 500 14.68 -20.25 -9.16
C ILE A 500 13.84 -21.51 -9.23
N SER A 501 13.49 -22.12 -8.09
CA SER A 501 12.68 -23.33 -8.05
C SER A 501 11.25 -23.09 -8.58
N GLY A 502 10.70 -21.89 -8.38
CA GLY A 502 9.41 -21.50 -8.98
C GLY A 502 9.48 -21.44 -10.50
N ILE A 503 10.54 -20.83 -11.04
CA ILE A 503 10.81 -20.80 -12.48
C ILE A 503 10.96 -22.23 -13.03
N ASP A 504 11.75 -23.08 -12.37
CA ASP A 504 11.95 -24.48 -12.77
C ASP A 504 10.66 -25.28 -12.76
N SER A 505 9.81 -25.06 -11.74
CA SER A 505 8.48 -25.67 -11.65
C SER A 505 7.59 -25.33 -12.82
N LEU A 506 7.60 -24.07 -13.30
CA LEU A 506 6.83 -23.66 -14.47
C LEU A 506 7.42 -24.19 -15.78
N ILE A 507 8.75 -24.22 -15.91
CA ILE A 507 9.44 -24.83 -17.07
C ILE A 507 9.06 -26.31 -17.18
N ALA A 508 9.04 -27.04 -16.06
CA ALA A 508 8.68 -28.46 -16.02
C ALA A 508 7.23 -28.73 -16.48
N LYS A 509 6.32 -27.75 -16.32
CA LYS A 509 4.94 -27.83 -16.86
C LYS A 509 4.88 -27.79 -18.39
N GLY A 510 5.98 -27.45 -19.06
CA GLY A 510 6.12 -27.61 -20.50
C GLY A 510 5.71 -26.40 -21.35
N PHE A 511 5.13 -25.35 -20.82
CA PHE A 511 4.69 -24.18 -21.59
C PHE A 511 5.65 -22.96 -21.49
N ILE A 512 6.76 -23.03 -20.75
CA ILE A 512 7.74 -21.94 -20.69
C ILE A 512 8.90 -22.18 -21.64
N ASP A 513 9.30 -21.12 -22.33
CA ASP A 513 10.54 -21.06 -23.09
C ASP A 513 11.69 -20.72 -22.14
N ARG A 514 12.49 -21.71 -21.79
CA ARG A 514 13.62 -21.56 -20.87
C ARG A 514 14.71 -20.60 -21.35
N SER A 515 14.75 -20.28 -22.64
CA SER A 515 15.71 -19.33 -23.22
C SER A 515 15.23 -17.88 -23.13
N ARG A 516 13.99 -17.62 -22.66
CA ARG A 516 13.40 -16.29 -22.53
C ARG A 516 12.81 -16.08 -21.15
N VAL A 517 13.68 -16.17 -20.13
CA VAL A 517 13.32 -15.97 -18.71
C VAL A 517 13.99 -14.69 -18.21
N ALA A 518 13.21 -13.81 -17.59
CA ALA A 518 13.71 -12.55 -17.02
C ALA A 518 13.13 -12.32 -15.63
N CYS A 519 13.75 -11.48 -14.80
CA CYS A 519 13.21 -11.13 -13.50
C CYS A 519 13.38 -9.65 -13.15
N MET A 520 12.54 -9.19 -12.22
CA MET A 520 12.52 -7.81 -11.73
C MET A 520 11.96 -7.74 -10.33
N GLY A 521 12.32 -6.69 -9.58
CA GLY A 521 11.77 -6.41 -8.28
C GLY A 521 12.14 -5.03 -7.77
N TRP A 522 11.41 -4.52 -6.78
CA TRP A 522 11.63 -3.24 -6.11
C TRP A 522 11.92 -3.46 -4.63
N SER A 523 12.80 -2.66 -4.01
CA SER A 523 13.15 -2.76 -2.60
C SER A 523 13.77 -4.13 -2.27
N GLN A 524 13.20 -4.92 -1.36
CA GLN A 524 13.64 -6.30 -1.11
C GLN A 524 13.60 -7.15 -2.40
N GLY A 525 12.60 -6.97 -3.26
CA GLY A 525 12.54 -7.62 -4.58
C GLY A 525 13.67 -7.16 -5.50
N GLY A 526 14.06 -5.88 -5.43
CA GLY A 526 15.23 -5.34 -6.10
C GLY A 526 16.54 -5.93 -5.57
N TYR A 527 16.63 -6.13 -4.27
CA TYR A 527 17.75 -6.83 -3.65
C TYR A 527 17.88 -8.28 -4.14
N ILE A 528 16.79 -9.06 -4.14
CA ILE A 528 16.79 -10.43 -4.66
C ILE A 528 17.16 -10.43 -6.15
N SER A 529 16.65 -9.47 -6.93
CA SER A 529 17.02 -9.31 -8.35
C SER A 529 18.52 -9.02 -8.53
N ALA A 530 19.10 -8.14 -7.68
CA ALA A 530 20.56 -7.87 -7.68
C ALA A 530 21.37 -9.11 -7.29
N PHE A 531 20.89 -9.89 -6.30
CA PHE A 531 21.53 -11.13 -5.90
C PHE A 531 21.52 -12.16 -7.04
N LEU A 532 20.39 -12.30 -7.75
CA LEU A 532 20.24 -13.19 -8.91
C LEU A 532 21.08 -12.74 -10.09
N THR A 533 21.29 -11.43 -10.29
CA THR A 533 22.22 -10.90 -11.31
C THR A 533 23.64 -11.39 -11.08
N ALA A 534 24.07 -11.46 -9.83
CA ALA A 534 25.43 -11.85 -9.46
C ALA A 534 25.63 -13.38 -9.28
N SER A 535 24.56 -14.14 -9.03
CA SER A 535 24.63 -15.55 -8.61
C SER A 535 23.99 -16.55 -9.58
N SER A 536 23.32 -16.09 -10.66
CA SER A 536 22.60 -16.97 -11.59
C SER A 536 22.81 -16.56 -13.04
N ASP A 537 22.87 -17.55 -13.93
CA ASP A 537 22.90 -17.38 -15.40
C ASP A 537 21.56 -17.70 -16.07
N ARG A 538 20.50 -17.83 -15.27
CA ARG A 538 19.16 -18.23 -15.71
C ARG A 538 18.47 -17.18 -16.58
N PHE A 539 18.80 -15.91 -16.42
CA PHE A 539 18.03 -14.79 -16.94
C PHE A 539 18.68 -14.16 -18.18
N VAL A 540 17.83 -13.80 -19.16
CA VAL A 540 18.26 -13.03 -20.33
C VAL A 540 18.37 -11.54 -20.04
N ALA A 541 17.64 -11.04 -19.03
CA ALA A 541 17.70 -9.67 -18.54
C ALA A 541 17.13 -9.58 -17.12
N ILE A 542 17.63 -8.62 -16.34
CA ILE A 542 17.14 -8.32 -14.99
C ILE A 542 16.87 -6.82 -14.86
N SER A 543 15.86 -6.44 -14.01
CA SER A 543 15.66 -5.06 -13.57
C SER A 543 15.70 -5.00 -12.03
N VAL A 544 16.60 -4.14 -11.52
CA VAL A 544 16.85 -3.89 -10.11
C VAL A 544 16.26 -2.54 -9.74
N GLY A 545 15.11 -2.52 -9.10
CA GLY A 545 14.46 -1.30 -8.61
C GLY A 545 14.79 -1.06 -7.13
N ALA A 546 15.39 0.08 -6.78
CA ALA A 546 15.73 0.46 -5.40
C ALA A 546 16.32 -0.72 -4.59
N GLY A 547 17.23 -1.48 -5.21
CA GLY A 547 17.79 -2.72 -4.67
C GLY A 547 19.05 -2.49 -3.83
N ILE A 548 19.34 -3.45 -2.96
CA ILE A 548 20.54 -3.47 -2.10
C ILE A 548 21.64 -4.25 -2.82
N SER A 549 22.84 -3.67 -2.96
CA SER A 549 24.04 -4.34 -3.49
C SER A 549 24.94 -4.88 -2.39
N ASP A 550 25.05 -4.12 -1.29
CA ASP A 550 25.87 -4.46 -0.12
C ASP A 550 25.12 -4.13 1.17
N TRP A 551 24.97 -5.12 2.05
CA TRP A 551 24.30 -4.94 3.33
C TRP A 551 25.09 -4.07 4.30
N ALA A 552 26.42 -3.95 4.17
CA ALA A 552 27.22 -3.02 4.98
C ALA A 552 26.95 -1.58 4.52
N THR A 553 27.00 -1.30 3.20
CA THR A 553 26.60 0.00 2.64
C THR A 553 25.17 0.37 3.05
N TYR A 554 24.25 -0.59 3.01
CA TYR A 554 22.88 -0.38 3.48
C TYR A 554 22.82 -0.04 4.98
N TYR A 555 23.45 -0.84 5.84
CA TYR A 555 23.43 -0.68 7.29
C TYR A 555 23.82 0.72 7.75
N TYR A 556 24.93 1.25 7.20
CA TYR A 556 25.45 2.55 7.63
C TYR A 556 24.67 3.76 7.10
N ASN A 557 23.83 3.59 6.08
CA ASN A 557 23.17 4.70 5.39
C ASN A 557 21.63 4.66 5.41
N THR A 558 21.01 3.55 5.84
CA THR A 558 19.55 3.40 5.86
C THR A 558 18.89 4.16 7.02
N ASP A 559 17.63 4.51 6.84
CA ASP A 559 16.74 5.09 7.87
C ASP A 559 16.08 4.03 8.78
N ILE A 560 16.37 2.71 8.58
CA ILE A 560 15.81 1.60 9.38
C ILE A 560 16.87 0.57 9.81
N THR A 561 17.99 1.02 10.33
CA THR A 561 19.11 0.15 10.78
C THR A 561 18.67 -1.07 11.62
N PRO A 562 17.68 -1.01 12.56
CA PRO A 562 17.23 -2.17 13.33
C PRO A 562 16.70 -3.33 12.47
N PHE A 563 16.16 -3.04 11.29
CA PHE A 563 15.75 -4.06 10.32
C PHE A 563 16.92 -4.98 9.97
N THR A 564 18.08 -4.41 9.68
CA THR A 564 19.27 -5.17 9.29
C THR A 564 19.74 -6.07 10.42
N ILE A 565 19.80 -5.54 11.64
CA ILE A 565 20.18 -6.34 12.83
C ILE A 565 19.20 -7.50 13.04
N HIS A 566 17.91 -7.26 12.90
CA HIS A 566 16.89 -8.28 13.10
C HIS A 566 16.96 -9.42 12.07
N TYR A 567 17.31 -9.11 10.81
CA TYR A 567 17.42 -10.13 9.78
C TYR A 567 18.81 -10.75 9.68
N LEU A 568 19.90 -10.00 9.91
CA LEU A 568 21.27 -10.53 9.81
C LEU A 568 21.83 -11.00 11.17
N GLY A 569 21.22 -10.60 12.30
CA GLY A 569 21.53 -11.08 13.64
C GLY A 569 22.57 -10.25 14.38
N ASN A 570 23.34 -9.40 13.68
CA ASN A 570 24.35 -8.52 14.30
C ASN A 570 24.66 -7.33 13.36
N ASN A 571 25.54 -6.42 13.80
CA ASN A 571 26.08 -5.35 12.96
C ASN A 571 27.26 -5.83 12.09
N PRO A 572 27.69 -5.05 11.07
CA PRO A 572 28.73 -5.51 10.13
C PRO A 572 30.12 -5.60 10.73
N VAL A 573 30.40 -4.95 11.87
CA VAL A 573 31.69 -5.03 12.54
C VAL A 573 31.86 -6.33 13.32
N ASP A 574 30.78 -6.74 14.00
CA ASP A 574 30.79 -7.92 14.89
C ASP A 574 30.54 -9.23 14.14
N ASP A 575 29.84 -9.20 12.97
CA ASP A 575 29.59 -10.39 12.15
C ASP A 575 29.71 -10.04 10.63
N PRO A 576 30.93 -9.72 10.14
CA PRO A 576 31.12 -9.32 8.74
C PRO A 576 30.80 -10.46 7.75
N GLU A 577 30.90 -11.72 8.19
CA GLU A 577 30.69 -12.87 7.31
C GLU A 577 29.23 -13.02 6.86
N ILE A 578 28.25 -12.71 7.73
CA ILE A 578 26.85 -12.75 7.31
C ILE A 578 26.55 -11.64 6.29
N TYR A 579 27.13 -10.46 6.47
CA TYR A 579 27.00 -9.35 5.52
C TYR A 579 27.57 -9.69 4.17
N LYS A 580 28.77 -10.28 4.12
CA LYS A 580 29.40 -10.76 2.90
C LYS A 580 28.60 -11.86 2.22
N LYS A 581 28.12 -12.86 2.98
CA LYS A 581 27.33 -13.99 2.48
C LYS A 581 26.04 -13.53 1.79
N THR A 582 25.41 -12.51 2.32
CA THR A 582 24.09 -12.04 1.89
C THR A 582 24.17 -10.87 0.88
N SER A 583 25.33 -10.27 0.65
CA SER A 583 25.49 -9.14 -0.26
C SER A 583 25.71 -9.57 -1.71
N PRO A 584 24.91 -9.09 -2.68
CA PRO A 584 25.11 -9.32 -4.13
C PRO A 584 26.53 -9.03 -4.62
N ILE A 585 27.13 -7.95 -4.14
CA ILE A 585 28.47 -7.50 -4.55
C ILE A 585 29.55 -8.56 -4.33
N ALA A 586 29.40 -9.41 -3.32
CA ALA A 586 30.34 -10.49 -3.02
C ALA A 586 30.41 -11.55 -4.14
N TYR A 587 29.38 -11.65 -4.96
CA TYR A 587 29.24 -12.64 -6.05
C TYR A 587 29.41 -12.01 -7.43
N ILE A 588 29.66 -10.70 -7.53
CA ILE A 588 29.61 -9.92 -8.77
C ILE A 588 30.57 -10.42 -9.86
N LYS A 589 31.64 -11.14 -9.49
CA LYS A 589 32.58 -11.75 -10.43
C LYS A 589 31.92 -12.70 -11.43
N ASN A 590 30.76 -13.25 -11.08
CA ASN A 590 30.00 -14.20 -11.88
C ASN A 590 28.95 -13.52 -12.77
N ALA A 591 28.67 -12.23 -12.57
CA ALA A 591 27.62 -11.50 -13.27
C ALA A 591 27.84 -11.45 -14.78
N ARG A 592 26.80 -11.74 -15.58
CA ARG A 592 26.79 -11.71 -17.04
C ARG A 592 25.48 -11.15 -17.61
N THR A 593 24.43 -11.11 -16.79
CA THR A 593 23.07 -10.77 -17.22
C THR A 593 22.91 -9.26 -17.42
N PRO A 594 22.47 -8.80 -18.60
CA PRO A 594 22.12 -7.39 -18.81
C PRO A 594 21.17 -6.87 -17.74
N THR A 595 21.50 -5.73 -17.14
CA THR A 595 20.81 -5.24 -15.95
C THR A 595 20.35 -3.78 -16.10
N LEU A 596 19.05 -3.53 -15.87
CA LEU A 596 18.48 -2.19 -15.72
C LEU A 596 18.42 -1.87 -14.23
N ILE A 597 18.96 -0.73 -13.81
CA ILE A 597 18.88 -0.23 -12.42
C ILE A 597 17.99 1.00 -12.40
N GLN A 598 16.99 1.04 -11.50
CA GLN A 598 16.09 2.17 -11.34
C GLN A 598 16.02 2.58 -9.87
N HIS A 599 16.27 3.88 -9.57
CA HIS A 599 16.37 4.33 -8.17
C HIS A 599 15.89 5.78 -7.98
N GLY A 600 15.29 6.09 -6.83
CA GLY A 600 15.00 7.46 -6.42
C GLY A 600 16.25 8.18 -5.88
N GLU A 601 16.49 9.41 -6.31
CA GLU A 601 17.66 10.21 -5.93
C GLU A 601 17.82 10.38 -4.42
N LEU A 602 16.71 10.58 -3.72
CA LEU A 602 16.65 10.89 -2.28
C LEU A 602 16.22 9.69 -1.43
N ASP A 603 16.46 8.47 -1.91
CA ASP A 603 16.06 7.26 -1.20
C ASP A 603 16.92 7.07 0.06
N ARG A 604 16.28 7.19 1.23
CA ARG A 604 16.87 6.93 2.55
C ARG A 604 16.59 5.51 3.04
N ARG A 605 15.57 4.82 2.49
CA ARG A 605 15.21 3.46 2.85
C ARG A 605 16.22 2.46 2.30
N VAL A 606 16.47 2.53 1.00
CA VAL A 606 17.59 1.86 0.32
C VAL A 606 18.46 2.95 -0.28
N PRO A 607 19.53 3.37 0.41
CA PRO A 607 20.35 4.48 -0.04
C PRO A 607 20.89 4.27 -1.45
N ILE A 608 20.79 5.31 -2.29
CA ILE A 608 21.16 5.26 -3.72
C ILE A 608 22.61 4.82 -3.96
N ALA A 609 23.48 4.92 -2.94
CA ALA A 609 24.84 4.41 -2.99
C ALA A 609 24.90 2.94 -3.42
N ASN A 610 23.92 2.11 -2.99
CA ASN A 610 23.79 0.72 -3.42
C ASN A 610 23.60 0.59 -4.94
N ALA A 611 22.87 1.49 -5.57
CA ALA A 611 22.64 1.47 -7.02
C ALA A 611 23.90 1.85 -7.80
N TYR A 612 24.64 2.87 -7.36
CA TYR A 612 25.91 3.27 -7.97
C TYR A 612 26.98 2.19 -7.80
N GLU A 613 27.05 1.56 -6.63
CA GLU A 613 27.97 0.46 -6.36
C GLU A 613 27.70 -0.74 -7.28
N LEU A 614 26.44 -1.17 -7.39
CA LEU A 614 26.06 -2.26 -8.30
C LEU A 614 26.38 -1.93 -9.76
N ARG A 615 26.05 -0.71 -10.21
CA ARG A 615 26.33 -0.24 -11.55
C ARG A 615 27.83 -0.32 -11.86
N GLN A 616 28.68 0.28 -11.03
CA GLN A 616 30.13 0.29 -11.25
C GLN A 616 30.68 -1.12 -11.29
N ALA A 617 30.27 -1.98 -10.37
CA ALA A 617 30.75 -3.36 -10.33
C ALA A 617 30.33 -4.18 -11.55
N LEU A 618 29.15 -3.94 -12.14
CA LEU A 618 28.72 -4.56 -13.39
C LEU A 618 29.50 -4.03 -14.60
N GLU A 619 29.74 -2.72 -14.67
CA GLU A 619 30.57 -2.09 -15.71
C GLU A 619 32.02 -2.65 -15.71
N ASP A 620 32.64 -2.81 -14.55
CA ASP A 620 33.98 -3.40 -14.38
C ASP A 620 34.04 -4.85 -14.88
N LYS A 621 32.89 -5.55 -14.95
CA LYS A 621 32.77 -6.89 -15.53
C LYS A 621 32.39 -6.89 -17.00
N GLY A 622 32.22 -5.73 -17.63
CA GLY A 622 31.77 -5.62 -19.02
C GLY A 622 30.30 -6.06 -19.21
N VAL A 623 29.50 -6.10 -18.15
CA VAL A 623 28.08 -6.40 -18.25
C VAL A 623 27.33 -5.18 -18.74
N LYS A 624 26.42 -5.35 -19.71
CA LYS A 624 25.55 -4.26 -20.16
C LYS A 624 24.66 -3.81 -19.01
N VAL A 625 24.80 -2.54 -18.61
CA VAL A 625 24.02 -1.94 -17.54
C VAL A 625 23.48 -0.58 -17.97
N GLU A 626 22.21 -0.33 -17.64
CA GLU A 626 21.58 0.97 -17.75
C GLU A 626 21.11 1.39 -16.35
N MET A 627 21.31 2.65 -15.98
CA MET A 627 20.88 3.18 -14.68
C MET A 627 20.05 4.43 -14.83
N ILE A 628 18.83 4.41 -14.28
CA ILE A 628 17.87 5.52 -14.28
C ILE A 628 17.72 6.04 -12.86
N VAL A 629 17.98 7.34 -12.67
CA VAL A 629 17.81 8.03 -11.38
C VAL A 629 16.62 8.99 -11.48
N TYR A 630 15.62 8.76 -10.65
CA TYR A 630 14.41 9.61 -10.58
C TYR A 630 14.66 10.78 -9.63
N LYS A 631 14.82 11.98 -10.20
CA LYS A 631 15.19 13.21 -9.49
C LYS A 631 14.11 13.65 -8.49
N GLY A 632 14.52 13.93 -7.24
CA GLY A 632 13.64 14.41 -6.19
C GLY A 632 12.74 13.34 -5.56
N PHE A 633 12.87 12.07 -5.94
CA PHE A 633 12.10 10.96 -5.35
C PHE A 633 12.90 10.20 -4.30
N GLY A 634 12.22 9.78 -3.24
CA GLY A 634 12.71 8.83 -2.26
C GLY A 634 12.49 7.37 -2.71
N HIS A 635 12.14 6.48 -1.76
CA HIS A 635 11.98 5.04 -2.00
C HIS A 635 10.84 4.68 -2.96
N GLY A 636 9.79 5.50 -3.03
CA GLY A 636 8.66 5.33 -3.94
C GLY A 636 8.62 6.41 -5.01
N ILE A 637 8.24 6.04 -6.22
CA ILE A 637 8.01 6.99 -7.32
C ILE A 637 6.52 7.36 -7.28
N THR A 638 6.19 8.56 -6.82
CA THR A 638 4.85 8.94 -6.37
C THR A 638 4.10 9.90 -7.29
N LYS A 639 4.63 10.20 -8.49
CA LYS A 639 3.97 11.06 -9.48
C LYS A 639 3.63 10.29 -10.75
N PRO A 640 2.45 10.52 -11.37
CA PRO A 640 2.01 9.81 -12.57
C PRO A 640 3.00 9.82 -13.73
N LYS A 641 3.59 10.97 -14.07
CA LYS A 641 4.56 11.06 -15.17
C LYS A 641 5.83 10.26 -14.89
N SER A 642 6.35 10.34 -13.67
CA SER A 642 7.56 9.59 -13.28
C SER A 642 7.27 8.10 -13.19
N GLN A 643 6.07 7.72 -12.74
CA GLN A 643 5.64 6.32 -12.72
C GLN A 643 5.47 5.75 -14.13
N ARG A 644 4.93 6.54 -15.08
CA ARG A 644 4.94 6.20 -16.51
C ARG A 644 6.36 5.89 -16.97
N ALA A 645 7.34 6.71 -16.59
CA ALA A 645 8.74 6.50 -16.96
C ALA A 645 9.30 5.18 -16.39
N VAL A 646 9.03 4.87 -15.10
CA VAL A 646 9.44 3.58 -14.49
C VAL A 646 8.87 2.39 -15.28
N MET A 647 7.57 2.42 -15.56
CA MET A 647 6.90 1.36 -16.30
C MET A 647 7.41 1.27 -17.73
N GLN A 648 7.62 2.41 -18.41
CA GLN A 648 8.10 2.49 -19.78
C GLN A 648 9.53 1.93 -19.91
N HIS A 649 10.43 2.30 -18.99
CA HIS A 649 11.81 1.76 -19.00
C HIS A 649 11.82 0.25 -18.79
N ASN A 650 11.04 -0.28 -17.87
CA ASN A 650 10.88 -1.71 -17.69
C ASN A 650 10.27 -2.37 -18.94
N LEU A 651 9.24 -1.76 -19.54
CA LEU A 651 8.57 -2.31 -20.72
C LEU A 651 9.53 -2.41 -21.90
N ILE A 652 10.30 -1.34 -22.21
CA ILE A 652 11.27 -1.30 -23.29
C ILE A 652 12.38 -2.33 -23.04
N TRP A 653 12.95 -2.35 -21.83
CA TRP A 653 14.03 -3.26 -21.46
C TRP A 653 13.65 -4.72 -21.71
N PHE A 654 12.54 -5.17 -21.11
CA PHE A 654 12.14 -6.57 -21.23
C PHE A 654 11.59 -6.93 -22.61
N ASN A 655 10.89 -6.01 -23.29
CA ASN A 655 10.44 -6.26 -24.65
C ASN A 655 11.60 -6.54 -25.60
N HIS A 656 12.74 -5.85 -25.43
CA HIS A 656 13.94 -6.12 -26.20
C HIS A 656 14.43 -7.56 -26.00
N TYR A 657 14.59 -8.00 -24.75
CA TYR A 657 15.21 -9.31 -24.45
C TYR A 657 14.29 -10.51 -24.62
N ILE A 658 12.98 -10.35 -24.50
CA ILE A 658 12.02 -11.48 -24.57
C ILE A 658 11.18 -11.52 -25.86
N PHE A 659 11.01 -10.37 -26.53
CA PHE A 659 10.25 -10.29 -27.78
C PHE A 659 11.08 -9.80 -28.97
N ASN A 660 12.38 -9.48 -28.78
CA ASN A 660 13.30 -8.94 -29.78
C ASN A 660 12.86 -7.57 -30.34
N ASP A 661 12.16 -6.76 -29.56
CA ASP A 661 11.85 -5.38 -29.94
C ASP A 661 13.15 -4.55 -29.97
N PRO A 662 13.24 -3.46 -30.75
CA PRO A 662 14.36 -2.53 -30.70
C PRO A 662 14.62 -2.02 -29.28
N LEU A 663 15.89 -1.81 -28.91
CA LEU A 663 16.27 -1.13 -27.68
C LEU A 663 16.66 0.31 -28.00
N PRO A 664 15.75 1.29 -27.81
CA PRO A 664 16.06 2.70 -28.03
C PRO A 664 17.04 3.21 -26.97
N ASP A 665 17.69 4.33 -27.27
CA ASP A 665 18.47 5.08 -26.27
C ASP A 665 17.52 5.67 -25.22
N PHE A 666 17.68 5.29 -23.95
CA PHE A 666 16.87 5.81 -22.86
C PHE A 666 17.06 7.32 -22.62
N ALA A 667 18.20 7.89 -23.04
CA ALA A 667 18.45 9.32 -22.97
C ALA A 667 17.73 10.12 -24.08
N GLN A 668 17.31 9.45 -25.16
CA GLN A 668 16.63 10.05 -26.30
C GLN A 668 15.35 9.27 -26.67
N PRO A 669 14.36 9.18 -25.75
CA PRO A 669 13.15 8.41 -26.01
C PRO A 669 12.34 9.04 -27.15
N GLU A 670 11.75 8.20 -28.00
CA GLU A 670 10.73 8.65 -28.96
C GLU A 670 9.50 9.11 -28.20
N LEU A 671 9.23 10.41 -28.23
CA LEU A 671 8.03 10.99 -27.62
C LEU A 671 6.87 11.01 -28.61
N PRO A 672 5.62 10.82 -28.14
CA PRO A 672 4.45 10.99 -29.00
C PRO A 672 4.47 12.38 -29.65
N LYS A 673 4.25 12.44 -30.96
CA LYS A 673 4.11 13.74 -31.66
C LYS A 673 3.00 14.52 -30.98
N LYS A 674 3.29 15.75 -30.54
CA LYS A 674 2.26 16.67 -30.06
C LYS A 674 1.27 16.87 -31.20
N GLU A 675 0.03 16.42 -31.05
CA GLU A 675 -1.04 16.87 -31.93
C GLU A 675 -1.16 18.39 -31.72
N HIS A 676 -0.65 19.16 -32.68
CA HIS A 676 -0.97 20.57 -32.80
C HIS A 676 -2.45 20.64 -33.16
N LYS A 677 -3.35 20.80 -32.16
CA LYS A 677 -4.65 21.38 -32.43
C LYS A 677 -4.38 22.79 -32.87
N GLU A 678 -4.32 23.03 -34.19
CA GLU A 678 -4.53 24.37 -34.76
C GLU A 678 -5.87 24.87 -34.22
N ILE A 679 -5.77 25.85 -33.33
CA ILE A 679 -6.93 26.64 -32.92
C ILE A 679 -7.27 27.45 -34.17
N ASP A 680 -8.29 27.01 -34.90
CA ASP A 680 -8.88 27.75 -36.00
C ASP A 680 -9.37 29.10 -35.48
N ARG A 681 -8.55 30.17 -35.70
CA ARG A 681 -8.82 31.56 -35.33
C ARG A 681 -9.74 32.26 -36.31
N THR A 682 -10.51 31.52 -37.10
CA THR A 682 -11.42 32.12 -38.12
C THR A 682 -12.90 32.00 -37.75
N ALA A 683 -13.27 32.25 -36.50
CA ALA A 683 -14.69 32.38 -36.13
C ALA A 683 -14.91 33.55 -35.17
N THR A 684 -14.55 34.77 -35.59
CA THR A 684 -15.09 36.00 -35.00
C THR A 684 -15.07 37.10 -36.06
N SER A 685 -16.07 37.10 -36.91
CA SER A 685 -16.61 38.29 -37.58
C SER A 685 -17.92 37.93 -38.28
N GLN A 686 -19.01 37.96 -37.54
CA GLN A 686 -20.31 38.53 -37.99
C GLN A 686 -21.22 38.67 -36.77
#